data_299dc0b59839b078c23b1feb8fb320e8
#
_entry.id   299dc0b59839b078c23b1feb8fb320e8
#
_cell.length_a   1.000
_cell.length_b   1.000
_cell.length_c   1.000
_cell.angle_alpha   90.00
_cell.angle_beta   90.00
_cell.angle_gamma   90.00
#
_symmetry.space_group_name_H-M   'P 1'
#
loop_
_entity.id
_entity.type
_entity.pdbx_description
1 polymer ?
#
loop_
_entity_poly.entity_id
_entity_poly.type
_entity_poly.pdbx_seq_one_letter_code
_entity_poly.pdbx_strand_id
1 'polypeptide(L)'
;MKKVKRRLLNGAFAFLLLATPVLGTGIEVFAAATNTVATTESTTNDSNQSTNQENSASNNEDNNTTGDTSTSASSSDTDTQESSKNPSSEESIDEGSSDATGKEAETETGPSSSTSKESRTVTASSEDTTTTIAVQEVQGYATQYVKLKTIAISDAENVPTSSLFYQLTEGTLSENGSNQGFAGQVLKAVKQYKDSTTNQAYLLLQNEQDQGGIVESGAVSIASGTLKTENKYVTIQKNNYPLWQSVFLDKQLTTTANYNQKTYLVKESFYKNSNNATYYALYDNKQTFIGWINGAGTNIAANAGGVWQKENSYATITSSNYTLWQNFNWTAKKGTSAAINGQTFKVTGKYSHFNGSTYYSLYDKNNKWLGYINATGVKLSSNAQGVYQNYGKYVTLTKQNYTIWGNFSWTSKKNNTTALAGKTYLAKGKYSHANGALYLSLYDKSGKWIGYVNASAATVATNQGGIWQSEKLSVQVKNSNYTLWQDLNFSKQKANSGSYLNQTIKVTGKYQHYNGSTYYSLYDKNNKWLGYINATGVKSAHTIYSQSTISRYVIVNNSSGNFFDQADPNSTKLGAKSTYKGYMAQATKLAKTSDGNYLYLVSPAGKIGWIKESQTYSVNSNFWMYTTGGKYPSLDVKNLNIQVSISKQRVYIKSGDKVIYTMLCSTGAVGTPTPLGSFRIQAEKGLAFSGAAYYRSFKDHGIYLFHTIPTSIAWSTNTFSAVEGRKLGTRASHGCIRLAVPDAKWFYYNMPYNTPVKIVN
;
A
#
# COMPACT_ATOMS: atom_id res chain seq x y z
N MET A 1 -28.94 12.23 -49.32
CA MET A 1 -29.10 11.28 -50.45
C MET A 1 -28.15 10.11 -50.25
N LYS A 2 -28.77 8.91 -50.26
CA LYS A 2 -28.26 7.56 -50.58
C LYS A 2 -26.94 7.12 -49.90
N LYS A 3 -26.96 6.23 -48.89
CA LYS A 3 -27.21 4.75 -48.92
C LYS A 3 -26.30 4.04 -49.90
N VAL A 4 -25.53 3.03 -49.36
CA VAL A 4 -25.72 1.57 -49.49
C VAL A 4 -24.48 0.91 -48.86
N LYS A 5 -24.46 0.15 -47.75
CA LYS A 5 -24.91 -1.22 -47.42
C LYS A 5 -24.13 -2.36 -48.10
N ARG A 6 -23.68 -3.28 -47.24
CA ARG A 6 -23.60 -4.77 -47.30
C ARG A 6 -22.20 -5.34 -47.60
N ARG A 7 -21.77 -6.51 -47.10
CA ARG A 7 -22.21 -7.55 -46.14
C ARG A 7 -21.05 -8.54 -45.99
N LEU A 8 -20.82 -9.04 -44.78
CA LEU A 8 -20.74 -10.44 -44.32
C LEU A 8 -20.04 -11.48 -45.18
N LEU A 9 -19.10 -12.27 -44.61
CA LEU A 9 -19.28 -13.72 -44.44
C LEU A 9 -18.27 -14.32 -43.46
N ASN A 10 -18.79 -15.03 -42.52
CA ASN A 10 -18.45 -16.09 -41.62
C ASN A 10 -17.46 -17.15 -42.13
N GLY A 11 -16.76 -17.75 -41.16
CA GLY A 11 -16.09 -19.03 -41.28
C GLY A 11 -15.62 -19.53 -39.93
N ALA A 12 -16.53 -20.15 -39.18
CA ALA A 12 -16.23 -20.96 -38.00
C ALA A 12 -15.75 -22.36 -38.44
N PHE A 13 -14.79 -22.93 -37.71
CA PHE A 13 -14.69 -24.40 -37.59
C PHE A 13 -14.19 -24.75 -36.18
N ALA A 14 -15.08 -25.41 -35.47
CA ALA A 14 -14.84 -26.15 -34.23
C ALA A 14 -14.53 -27.62 -34.62
N PHE A 15 -13.77 -28.30 -33.77
CA PHE A 15 -13.86 -29.75 -33.44
C PHE A 15 -12.80 -30.02 -32.37
N LEU A 16 -13.14 -30.40 -31.21
CA LEU A 16 -13.78 -31.54 -30.54
C LEU A 16 -12.76 -32.48 -29.91
N LEU A 17 -12.79 -32.48 -28.58
CA LEU A 17 -12.71 -33.57 -27.60
C LEU A 17 -11.90 -34.85 -27.93
N LEU A 18 -11.04 -35.28 -26.97
CA LEU A 18 -11.30 -36.45 -26.11
C LEU A 18 -10.09 -36.85 -25.26
N ALA A 19 -10.39 -36.98 -23.96
CA ALA A 19 -10.06 -38.07 -23.05
C ALA A 19 -8.65 -38.20 -22.45
N THR A 20 -8.60 -38.06 -21.13
CA THR A 20 -7.73 -38.65 -20.12
C THR A 20 -7.69 -40.20 -20.19
N PRO A 21 -6.85 -40.96 -19.44
CA PRO A 21 -6.16 -40.61 -18.21
C PRO A 21 -4.75 -41.23 -17.96
N VAL A 22 -4.21 -40.99 -16.74
CA VAL A 22 -3.46 -41.91 -15.85
C VAL A 22 -1.94 -41.79 -15.72
N LEU A 23 -1.61 -41.29 -14.50
CA LEU A 23 -0.49 -41.70 -13.59
C LEU A 23 0.95 -41.85 -14.13
N GLY A 24 1.85 -41.12 -13.52
CA GLY A 24 3.28 -41.42 -13.48
C GLY A 24 4.12 -40.32 -12.82
N THR A 25 4.53 -40.59 -11.62
CA THR A 25 5.51 -39.91 -10.80
C THR A 25 6.81 -39.54 -11.53
N GLY A 26 7.31 -38.32 -11.34
CA GLY A 26 8.67 -37.94 -11.75
C GLY A 26 8.98 -36.52 -11.40
N ILE A 27 9.73 -36.32 -10.35
CA ILE A 27 10.36 -35.08 -9.92
C ILE A 27 11.51 -34.80 -10.89
N GLU A 28 11.51 -33.69 -11.62
CA GLU A 28 12.74 -33.15 -12.18
C GLU A 28 12.89 -31.68 -11.87
N VAL A 29 13.99 -31.41 -11.17
CA VAL A 29 14.53 -30.11 -10.80
C VAL A 29 15.30 -29.57 -11.99
N PHE A 30 14.93 -28.42 -12.56
CA PHE A 30 15.79 -27.70 -13.47
C PHE A 30 16.63 -26.67 -12.71
N ALA A 31 17.92 -26.99 -12.58
CA ALA A 31 18.96 -26.07 -12.15
C ALA A 31 19.42 -25.17 -13.30
N ALA A 32 19.53 -23.90 -13.02
CA ALA A 32 20.15 -22.91 -13.93
C ALA A 32 21.67 -23.13 -13.99
N ALA A 33 22.19 -23.24 -15.19
CA ALA A 33 23.63 -23.35 -15.44
C ALA A 33 24.29 -21.96 -15.37
N THR A 34 25.19 -21.79 -14.43
CA THR A 34 26.21 -20.74 -14.44
C THR A 34 27.51 -21.36 -14.95
N ASN A 35 28.02 -20.81 -16.05
CA ASN A 35 29.33 -21.17 -16.60
C ASN A 35 30.43 -20.61 -15.70
N THR A 36 31.18 -21.50 -15.08
CA THR A 36 32.49 -21.23 -14.48
C THR A 36 33.54 -21.93 -15.31
N VAL A 37 34.49 -21.16 -15.81
CA VAL A 37 35.68 -21.66 -16.50
C VAL A 37 36.70 -22.11 -15.45
N ALA A 38 37.05 -23.35 -15.51
CA ALA A 38 38.12 -23.95 -14.72
C ALA A 38 39.50 -23.58 -15.31
N THR A 39 40.41 -23.11 -14.47
CA THR A 39 41.85 -23.09 -14.73
C THR A 39 42.52 -24.10 -13.81
N THR A 40 43.22 -25.01 -14.43
CA THR A 40 44.05 -26.03 -13.83
C THR A 40 45.31 -25.47 -13.18
N GLU A 41 45.59 -26.05 -12.03
CA GLU A 41 46.79 -25.87 -11.21
C GLU A 41 48.08 -26.31 -11.90
N SER A 42 49.18 -25.65 -11.56
CA SER A 42 50.50 -26.28 -11.46
C SER A 42 51.29 -25.61 -10.34
N THR A 43 51.60 -26.39 -9.38
CA THR A 43 52.47 -26.20 -8.22
C THR A 43 53.89 -25.82 -8.53
N THR A 44 54.52 -24.95 -7.75
CA THR A 44 55.76 -25.24 -6.98
C THR A 44 56.04 -24.15 -5.94
N ASN A 45 56.48 -24.61 -4.81
CA ASN A 45 57.01 -24.00 -3.59
C ASN A 45 58.10 -22.93 -3.87
N ASP A 46 58.27 -21.93 -3.04
CA ASP A 46 59.07 -21.95 -1.82
C ASP A 46 59.17 -20.59 -1.13
N SER A 47 58.98 -20.67 0.16
CA SER A 47 59.60 -20.04 1.31
C SER A 47 60.01 -18.57 1.39
N ASN A 48 59.69 -18.13 2.58
CA ASN A 48 60.40 -17.22 3.53
C ASN A 48 59.92 -15.75 3.61
N GLN A 49 59.20 -15.55 4.72
CA GLN A 49 59.63 -14.88 5.98
C GLN A 49 60.16 -13.46 5.77
N SER A 50 59.61 -12.54 6.37
CA SER A 50 59.58 -12.14 7.77
C SER A 50 59.13 -10.70 7.90
N THR A 51 58.30 -10.53 8.84
CA THR A 51 58.40 -9.70 10.06
C THR A 51 58.20 -8.21 9.97
N ASN A 52 57.26 -7.90 10.83
CA ASN A 52 57.29 -6.80 11.82
C ASN A 52 56.76 -5.47 11.33
N GLN A 53 55.70 -5.18 11.97
CA GLN A 53 55.45 -4.57 13.30
C GLN A 53 55.38 -3.08 13.20
N GLU A 54 54.23 -2.68 13.69
CA GLU A 54 54.05 -1.78 14.84
C GLU A 54 54.42 -0.33 14.53
N ASN A 55 53.80 0.61 14.99
CA ASN A 55 53.09 0.97 16.20
C ASN A 55 52.42 2.33 15.93
N SER A 56 51.24 2.48 16.34
CA SER A 56 50.82 3.02 17.64
C SER A 56 51.13 4.48 17.90
N ALA A 57 50.05 5.07 18.24
CA ALA A 57 49.86 5.90 19.44
C ALA A 57 50.58 7.25 19.42
N SER A 58 49.93 8.13 19.81
CA SER A 58 49.32 8.63 21.01
C SER A 58 49.74 10.05 21.27
N ASN A 59 48.81 10.66 21.95
CA ASN A 59 49.00 11.60 23.02
C ASN A 59 49.61 12.96 22.65
N ASN A 60 49.19 13.89 23.22
CA ASN A 60 48.59 14.36 24.43
C ASN A 60 48.62 15.86 24.39
N GLU A 61 47.65 16.39 25.02
CA GLU A 61 47.81 17.31 26.17
C GLU A 61 48.40 18.66 25.77
N ASP A 62 47.97 19.70 26.22
CA ASP A 62 47.42 20.10 27.51
C ASP A 62 46.92 21.53 27.48
N ASN A 63 45.92 21.74 28.30
CA ASN A 63 45.83 22.77 29.31
C ASN A 63 45.82 24.24 28.91
N ASN A 64 45.04 24.95 29.33
CA ASN A 64 44.57 25.36 30.63
C ASN A 64 44.08 26.80 30.59
N THR A 65 43.07 26.96 31.18
CA THR A 65 42.69 27.77 32.36
C THR A 65 42.11 29.14 32.09
N THR A 66 41.11 29.21 32.87
CA THR A 66 40.58 30.28 33.69
C THR A 66 39.71 31.28 33.01
N GLY A 67 38.62 31.52 33.54
CA GLY A 67 38.02 31.68 34.83
C GLY A 67 36.90 32.65 34.68
N ASP A 68 35.97 32.30 35.28
CA ASP A 68 35.35 32.88 36.45
C ASP A 68 34.22 33.85 36.23
N THR A 69 33.22 33.40 36.89
CA THR A 69 32.31 34.08 37.84
C THR A 69 31.33 35.06 37.24
N SER A 70 30.17 34.86 37.51
CA SER A 70 29.32 34.83 38.64
C SER A 70 28.02 35.57 38.41
N THR A 71 27.06 34.95 38.95
CA THR A 71 26.00 35.45 39.84
C THR A 71 24.88 36.24 39.16
N SER A 72 23.82 35.71 39.34
CA SER A 72 22.80 35.70 40.36
C SER A 72 21.57 36.52 40.04
N ALA A 73 20.54 35.83 40.29
CA ALA A 73 19.41 36.17 41.15
C ALA A 73 18.41 37.18 40.58
N SER A 74 17.28 36.72 40.51
CA SER A 74 16.16 36.57 41.41
C SER A 74 15.03 37.54 41.15
N SER A 75 13.92 36.93 41.35
CA SER A 75 12.70 37.42 42.00
C SER A 75 11.86 38.37 41.14
N SER A 76 10.65 38.30 41.16
CA SER A 76 9.57 37.83 42.00
C SER A 76 8.27 38.36 41.42
N ASP A 77 7.27 37.56 41.57
CA ASP A 77 5.95 37.90 42.09
C ASP A 77 5.20 39.05 41.42
N THR A 78 4.00 38.92 41.10
CA THR A 78 2.78 38.67 41.86
C THR A 78 1.58 38.78 40.95
N ASP A 79 0.69 37.86 41.11
CA ASP A 79 -0.73 37.98 41.45
C ASP A 79 -1.60 39.03 40.74
N THR A 80 -2.67 38.56 40.27
CA THR A 80 -4.08 38.75 40.68
C THR A 80 -5.03 38.48 39.50
N GLN A 81 -5.80 37.50 39.64
CA GLN A 81 -7.26 37.35 39.84
C GLN A 81 -8.20 38.33 39.09
N GLU A 82 -9.19 37.69 38.64
CA GLU A 82 -10.63 37.94 38.51
C GLU A 82 -11.12 38.26 37.10
N SER A 83 -11.95 37.49 36.65
CA SER A 83 -13.36 37.15 36.82
C SER A 83 -14.20 37.66 35.64
N SER A 84 -14.97 36.71 35.17
CA SER A 84 -16.36 36.81 34.72
C SER A 84 -16.74 37.70 33.54
N LYS A 85 -17.35 37.14 32.61
CA LYS A 85 -18.77 37.18 32.26
C LYS A 85 -19.05 36.87 30.78
N ASN A 86 -19.93 35.95 30.62
CA ASN A 86 -20.79 35.82 29.42
C ASN A 86 -21.70 37.06 29.32
N PRO A 87 -22.14 37.47 28.15
CA PRO A 87 -23.54 37.24 27.75
C PRO A 87 -23.65 36.83 26.27
N SER A 88 -24.45 35.86 25.94
CA SER A 88 -25.90 35.86 25.57
C SER A 88 -26.33 36.89 24.50
N SER A 89 -27.05 36.33 23.62
CA SER A 89 -28.28 36.75 22.89
C SER A 89 -28.12 36.65 21.38
N GLU A 90 -28.97 35.96 20.78
CA GLU A 90 -30.35 36.14 20.21
C GLU A 90 -30.24 36.06 18.71
N GLU A 91 -31.07 35.60 17.91
CA GLU A 91 -32.53 35.54 17.72
C GLU A 91 -32.85 34.47 16.67
N SER A 92 -33.83 33.65 16.81
CA SER A 92 -35.28 33.75 16.47
C SER A 92 -35.61 33.67 14.99
N ILE A 93 -36.58 32.98 14.59
CA ILE A 93 -38.02 33.14 14.32
C ILE A 93 -38.43 31.96 13.41
N ASP A 94 -39.48 31.28 13.41
CA ASP A 94 -40.88 31.28 13.71
C ASP A 94 -41.58 30.23 12.86
N GLU A 95 -42.56 29.68 13.13
CA GLU A 95 -44.00 29.60 13.28
C GLU A 95 -44.48 28.18 12.93
N GLY A 96 -45.50 27.58 13.42
CA GLY A 96 -46.66 27.95 14.07
C GLY A 96 -47.61 26.78 14.24
N SER A 97 -48.36 26.86 15.31
CA SER A 97 -49.80 26.74 15.48
C SER A 97 -50.46 25.38 15.18
N SER A 98 -51.38 24.84 15.92
CA SER A 98 -52.41 25.28 16.85
C SER A 98 -53.05 24.06 17.50
N ASP A 99 -53.43 24.19 18.64
CA ASP A 99 -54.70 24.23 19.41
C ASP A 99 -55.22 22.85 19.86
N ALA A 100 -55.83 22.66 20.97
CA ALA A 100 -56.29 23.46 22.09
C ALA A 100 -56.81 22.52 23.23
N THR A 101 -56.78 23.09 24.39
CA THR A 101 -57.71 22.90 25.56
C THR A 101 -57.71 21.57 26.28
N GLY A 102 -57.66 21.54 27.54
CA GLY A 102 -57.73 22.45 28.65
C GLY A 102 -57.82 21.72 29.99
N LYS A 103 -57.28 22.42 30.93
CA LYS A 103 -57.69 22.66 32.29
C LYS A 103 -57.67 21.52 33.32
N GLU A 104 -56.85 21.77 34.23
CA GLU A 104 -56.88 22.29 35.62
C GLU A 104 -57.21 21.19 36.65
N ALA A 105 -56.71 21.12 37.80
CA ALA A 105 -55.72 21.85 38.60
C ALA A 105 -55.59 21.11 39.94
N GLU A 106 -54.43 21.29 40.53
CA GLU A 106 -54.12 21.54 41.95
C GLU A 106 -54.22 20.41 42.99
N THR A 107 -53.07 20.06 43.52
CA THR A 107 -52.48 20.40 44.84
C THR A 107 -53.31 19.93 46.03
N GLU A 108 -52.80 19.38 47.05
CA GLU A 108 -51.70 19.56 47.96
C GLU A 108 -51.70 18.49 49.10
N THR A 109 -50.50 18.20 49.55
CA THR A 109 -50.07 17.97 50.94
C THR A 109 -50.88 17.12 51.92
N GLY A 110 -50.12 16.18 52.58
CA GLY A 110 -50.49 15.55 53.86
C GLY A 110 -50.63 16.56 55.00
N PRO A 111 -50.78 16.22 56.22
CA PRO A 111 -50.09 15.22 57.01
C PRO A 111 -50.91 14.47 58.08
N SER A 112 -50.24 13.44 58.63
CA SER A 112 -50.21 12.95 60.02
C SER A 112 -51.25 13.41 61.04
N SER A 113 -51.68 12.43 61.78
CA SER A 113 -51.77 12.32 63.25
C SER A 113 -53.18 11.94 63.81
N SER A 114 -53.08 10.83 64.46
CA SER A 114 -53.44 10.57 65.84
C SER A 114 -54.87 10.72 66.31
N THR A 115 -55.23 9.63 67.02
CA THR A 115 -56.00 9.51 68.22
C THR A 115 -57.53 9.69 68.14
N SER A 116 -58.25 8.71 68.44
CA SER A 116 -58.60 8.41 69.83
C SER A 116 -59.55 7.23 69.98
N LYS A 117 -59.34 6.55 71.07
CA LYS A 117 -60.11 5.50 71.66
C LYS A 117 -61.62 5.82 71.73
N GLU A 118 -62.44 4.84 71.47
CA GLU A 118 -63.48 4.54 72.41
C GLU A 118 -63.74 3.04 72.57
N SER A 119 -63.59 2.63 73.79
CA SER A 119 -63.84 1.33 74.36
C SER A 119 -65.30 1.03 74.38
N ARG A 120 -65.67 -0.12 73.84
CA ARG A 120 -66.92 -0.81 74.32
C ARG A 120 -66.58 -2.26 74.57
N THR A 121 -66.44 -2.58 75.82
CA THR A 121 -66.40 -3.90 76.37
C THR A 121 -67.72 -4.63 76.08
N VAL A 122 -67.62 -5.71 75.34
CA VAL A 122 -68.62 -6.80 75.44
C VAL A 122 -67.78 -8.07 75.64
N THR A 123 -67.85 -8.54 76.81
CA THR A 123 -67.40 -9.88 77.21
C THR A 123 -68.28 -10.91 76.49
N ALA A 124 -67.70 -11.64 75.60
CA ALA A 124 -68.15 -12.98 75.24
C ALA A 124 -66.88 -13.85 75.19
N SER A 125 -66.83 -14.75 76.13
CA SER A 125 -65.85 -15.85 76.14
C SER A 125 -66.13 -16.75 74.93
N SER A 126 -65.26 -16.69 73.95
CA SER A 126 -65.04 -17.80 73.02
C SER A 126 -63.61 -18.22 73.20
N GLU A 127 -63.38 -19.41 73.66
CA GLU A 127 -62.16 -20.09 73.59
C GLU A 127 -61.71 -20.07 72.13
N ASP A 128 -60.69 -19.23 71.81
CA ASP A 128 -60.02 -19.21 70.55
C ASP A 128 -59.16 -20.48 70.49
N THR A 129 -59.75 -21.56 70.08
CA THR A 129 -59.03 -22.79 69.74
C THR A 129 -58.33 -22.53 68.48
N THR A 130 -57.20 -21.79 68.51
CA THR A 130 -56.21 -21.78 67.47
C THR A 130 -55.84 -23.23 67.16
N THR A 131 -56.37 -23.78 66.09
CA THR A 131 -56.06 -25.16 65.67
C THR A 131 -54.61 -25.21 65.31
N THR A 132 -53.76 -25.74 66.19
CA THR A 132 -52.36 -25.93 65.97
C THR A 132 -52.12 -27.34 65.40
N ILE A 133 -51.27 -27.43 64.30
CA ILE A 133 -51.00 -28.66 63.59
C ILE A 133 -49.54 -29.04 63.86
N ALA A 134 -49.29 -30.13 64.55
CA ALA A 134 -47.95 -30.67 64.80
C ALA A 134 -47.38 -31.24 63.50
N VAL A 135 -46.22 -30.75 63.05
CA VAL A 135 -45.60 -31.16 61.77
C VAL A 135 -44.18 -31.59 61.93
N GLN A 136 -43.72 -32.45 61.02
CA GLN A 136 -42.33 -32.85 60.84
C GLN A 136 -41.84 -32.42 59.48
N GLU A 137 -40.60 -31.84 59.42
CA GLU A 137 -39.91 -31.49 58.16
C GLU A 137 -39.51 -32.75 57.39
N VAL A 138 -39.85 -32.84 56.13
CA VAL A 138 -39.42 -33.90 55.22
C VAL A 138 -37.99 -33.65 54.80
N GLN A 139 -37.07 -34.43 55.32
CA GLN A 139 -35.64 -34.29 54.99
C GLN A 139 -35.40 -34.62 53.52
N GLY A 140 -34.55 -33.84 52.85
CA GLY A 140 -34.16 -34.05 51.44
C GLY A 140 -35.28 -33.66 50.45
N TYR A 141 -36.24 -32.86 50.84
CA TYR A 141 -37.25 -32.33 49.92
C TYR A 141 -36.61 -31.54 48.78
N ALA A 142 -36.86 -31.95 47.56
CA ALA A 142 -36.36 -31.24 46.38
C ALA A 142 -37.21 -30.03 46.08
N THR A 143 -36.61 -28.85 45.96
CA THR A 143 -37.31 -27.61 45.58
C THR A 143 -38.07 -27.79 44.27
N GLN A 144 -39.33 -27.38 44.28
CA GLN A 144 -40.25 -27.49 43.14
C GLN A 144 -40.88 -26.13 42.82
N TYR A 145 -41.16 -25.89 41.53
CA TYR A 145 -42.01 -24.78 41.14
C TYR A 145 -43.49 -25.14 41.34
N VAL A 146 -44.18 -24.26 41.99
CA VAL A 146 -45.62 -24.39 42.27
C VAL A 146 -46.35 -23.13 41.85
N LYS A 147 -47.61 -23.26 41.47
CA LYS A 147 -48.51 -22.15 41.20
C LYS A 147 -49.62 -22.17 42.21
N LEU A 148 -49.78 -21.09 42.96
CA LEU A 148 -50.89 -21.00 43.96
C LEU A 148 -52.20 -20.92 43.24
N LYS A 149 -53.16 -21.75 43.68
CA LYS A 149 -54.52 -21.80 43.12
C LYS A 149 -55.31 -20.60 43.59
N THR A 150 -56.21 -20.15 42.73
CA THR A 150 -57.30 -19.28 43.18
C THR A 150 -58.39 -20.15 43.79
N ILE A 151 -58.69 -19.93 45.06
CA ILE A 151 -59.67 -20.68 45.80
C ILE A 151 -60.83 -19.73 46.14
N ALA A 152 -62.05 -20.10 45.74
CA ALA A 152 -63.19 -19.29 46.04
C ALA A 152 -63.53 -19.47 47.54
N ILE A 153 -63.62 -18.38 48.27
CA ILE A 153 -64.07 -18.31 49.64
C ILE A 153 -65.52 -17.84 49.57
N SER A 154 -66.43 -18.77 49.74
CA SER A 154 -67.87 -18.51 49.62
C SER A 154 -68.54 -18.12 50.94
N ASP A 155 -67.86 -18.33 52.04
CA ASP A 155 -68.36 -18.07 53.36
C ASP A 155 -67.18 -17.65 54.29
N ALA A 156 -67.36 -16.54 55.02
CA ALA A 156 -66.34 -16.04 55.96
C ALA A 156 -66.17 -16.90 57.19
N GLU A 157 -67.17 -17.75 57.53
CA GLU A 157 -67.11 -18.65 58.66
C GLU A 157 -66.50 -20.02 58.31
N ASN A 158 -66.45 -20.38 57.02
CA ASN A 158 -65.87 -21.62 56.51
C ASN A 158 -64.72 -21.37 55.47
N VAL A 159 -63.66 -20.78 55.91
CA VAL A 159 -62.50 -20.52 55.06
C VAL A 159 -61.81 -21.84 54.76
N PRO A 160 -61.62 -22.25 53.44
CA PRO A 160 -60.89 -23.47 53.12
C PRO A 160 -59.44 -23.40 53.60
N THR A 161 -58.93 -24.41 54.28
CA THR A 161 -57.50 -24.51 54.74
C THR A 161 -56.52 -24.29 53.62
N SER A 162 -56.85 -24.68 52.40
CA SER A 162 -56.04 -24.45 51.21
C SER A 162 -55.98 -22.97 50.77
N SER A 163 -56.81 -22.08 51.37
CA SER A 163 -56.78 -20.62 51.14
C SER A 163 -55.92 -19.86 52.15
N LEU A 164 -55.34 -20.57 53.13
CA LEU A 164 -54.60 -19.97 54.26
C LEU A 164 -53.10 -20.09 54.12
N PHE A 165 -52.40 -19.13 54.72
CA PHE A 165 -51.00 -19.29 55.12
C PHE A 165 -50.95 -19.80 56.55
N TYR A 166 -49.84 -20.51 56.83
CA TYR A 166 -49.50 -20.99 58.16
C TYR A 166 -48.14 -20.46 58.61
N GLN A 167 -47.96 -20.23 59.87
CA GLN A 167 -46.70 -19.88 60.51
C GLN A 167 -46.23 -21.10 61.32
N LEU A 168 -44.90 -21.38 61.19
CA LEU A 168 -44.28 -22.46 61.94
C LEU A 168 -43.67 -21.92 63.23
N THR A 169 -44.01 -22.44 64.39
CA THR A 169 -43.43 -22.11 65.67
C THR A 169 -43.24 -23.44 66.42
N GLU A 170 -41.97 -23.72 66.77
CA GLU A 170 -41.58 -24.94 67.58
C GLU A 170 -42.17 -26.26 67.08
N GLY A 171 -42.18 -26.46 65.74
CA GLY A 171 -42.68 -27.68 65.14
C GLY A 171 -44.20 -27.75 64.98
N THR A 172 -44.95 -26.69 65.21
CA THR A 172 -46.40 -26.56 65.13
C THR A 172 -46.74 -25.46 64.09
N LEU A 173 -47.76 -25.75 63.27
CA LEU A 173 -48.32 -24.76 62.32
C LEU A 173 -49.54 -24.14 62.97
N SER A 174 -49.63 -22.83 62.90
CA SER A 174 -50.83 -22.02 63.21
C SER A 174 -51.26 -21.19 62.02
N GLU A 175 -52.51 -20.89 61.86
CA GLU A 175 -53.03 -20.06 60.78
C GLU A 175 -52.39 -18.63 60.81
N ASN A 176 -52.05 -18.11 59.65
CA ASN A 176 -51.40 -16.82 59.51
C ASN A 176 -51.95 -16.04 58.32
N GLY A 177 -53.22 -15.91 58.20
CA GLY A 177 -53.91 -15.14 57.19
C GLY A 177 -54.15 -15.85 55.86
N SER A 178 -54.73 -15.12 54.91
CA SER A 178 -55.07 -15.66 53.59
C SER A 178 -53.91 -15.64 52.62
N ASN A 179 -53.68 -16.73 51.87
CA ASN A 179 -52.73 -16.88 50.83
C ASN A 179 -53.19 -16.33 49.44
N GLN A 180 -54.49 -15.91 49.39
CA GLN A 180 -55.07 -15.55 48.08
C GLN A 180 -54.57 -14.27 47.47
N GLY A 181 -53.84 -13.43 48.23
CA GLY A 181 -53.05 -12.31 47.68
C GLY A 181 -51.91 -12.77 46.76
N PHE A 182 -51.49 -14.02 46.82
CA PHE A 182 -50.55 -14.67 45.99
C PHE A 182 -51.19 -15.60 44.92
N ALA A 183 -52.48 -15.66 44.82
CA ALA A 183 -53.20 -16.53 43.91
C ALA A 183 -52.73 -16.30 42.44
N GLY A 184 -52.49 -17.36 41.73
CA GLY A 184 -51.98 -17.33 40.39
C GLY A 184 -50.48 -17.07 40.27
N GLN A 185 -49.78 -16.71 41.36
CA GLN A 185 -48.36 -16.54 41.36
C GLN A 185 -47.61 -17.88 41.33
N VAL A 186 -46.45 -17.85 40.68
CA VAL A 186 -45.54 -19.00 40.63
C VAL A 186 -44.43 -18.77 41.65
N LEU A 187 -44.30 -19.68 42.60
CA LEU A 187 -43.38 -19.65 43.71
C LEU A 187 -42.55 -20.92 43.76
N LYS A 188 -41.51 -20.97 44.58
CA LYS A 188 -40.76 -22.16 44.87
C LYS A 188 -41.22 -22.76 46.20
N ALA A 189 -41.63 -24.03 46.17
CA ALA A 189 -41.79 -24.82 47.39
C ALA A 189 -40.39 -25.34 47.79
N VAL A 190 -39.82 -24.77 48.83
CA VAL A 190 -38.43 -25.04 49.24
C VAL A 190 -38.32 -26.07 50.35
N LYS A 191 -39.39 -26.26 51.15
CA LYS A 191 -39.48 -27.29 52.18
C LYS A 191 -40.89 -27.90 52.19
N GLN A 192 -40.97 -29.13 52.69
CA GLN A 192 -42.19 -29.83 52.91
C GLN A 192 -42.29 -30.24 54.37
N TYR A 193 -43.45 -30.06 54.96
CA TYR A 193 -43.80 -30.53 56.29
C TYR A 193 -44.93 -31.51 56.15
N LYS A 194 -45.02 -32.45 57.06
CA LYS A 194 -46.12 -33.39 57.14
C LYS A 194 -46.76 -33.31 58.54
N ASP A 195 -48.03 -33.21 58.56
CA ASP A 195 -48.84 -33.36 59.79
C ASP A 195 -48.56 -34.74 60.39
N SER A 196 -48.15 -34.74 61.62
CA SER A 196 -47.77 -35.94 62.37
C SER A 196 -48.95 -36.91 62.58
N THR A 197 -50.21 -36.45 62.46
CA THR A 197 -51.42 -37.21 62.70
C THR A 197 -52.07 -37.63 61.38
N THR A 198 -52.31 -36.69 60.49
CA THR A 198 -53.09 -36.92 59.27
C THR A 198 -52.24 -37.25 58.08
N ASN A 199 -50.90 -37.09 58.17
CA ASN A 199 -49.93 -37.14 57.05
C ASN A 199 -50.22 -36.14 55.95
N GLN A 200 -51.03 -35.08 56.17
CA GLN A 200 -51.31 -34.00 55.27
C GLN A 200 -49.97 -33.25 55.02
N ALA A 201 -49.71 -32.89 53.75
CA ALA A 201 -48.47 -32.20 53.39
C ALA A 201 -48.72 -30.69 53.36
N TYR A 202 -47.73 -29.95 53.88
CA TYR A 202 -47.62 -28.48 53.85
C TYR A 202 -46.33 -28.09 53.18
N LEU A 203 -46.34 -27.01 52.39
CA LEU A 203 -45.19 -26.57 51.61
C LEU A 203 -44.81 -25.13 52.01
N LEU A 204 -43.57 -24.92 52.38
CA LEU A 204 -43.01 -23.58 52.52
C LEU A 204 -42.74 -23.00 51.14
N LEU A 205 -43.46 -21.94 50.79
CA LEU A 205 -43.34 -21.23 49.52
C LEU A 205 -42.48 -19.99 49.68
N GLN A 206 -41.63 -19.70 48.66
CA GLN A 206 -40.83 -18.49 48.59
C GLN A 206 -40.82 -17.93 47.16
N ASN A 207 -40.84 -16.60 47.02
CA ASN A 207 -40.49 -15.90 45.79
C ASN A 207 -39.00 -15.58 45.77
N GLU A 208 -38.50 -14.83 44.80
CA GLU A 208 -37.10 -14.41 44.69
C GLU A 208 -36.66 -13.43 45.80
N GLN A 209 -37.58 -12.87 46.56
CA GLN A 209 -37.32 -11.97 47.68
C GLN A 209 -37.56 -12.67 49.01
N ASP A 210 -37.63 -13.99 49.04
CA ASP A 210 -37.91 -14.81 50.21
C ASP A 210 -39.25 -14.52 50.91
N GLN A 211 -40.18 -13.87 50.17
CA GLN A 211 -41.55 -13.62 50.65
C GLN A 211 -42.41 -14.82 50.27
N GLY A 212 -43.29 -15.19 51.18
CA GLY A 212 -44.20 -16.30 50.99
C GLY A 212 -44.71 -16.77 52.35
N GLY A 213 -44.99 -18.03 52.48
CA GLY A 213 -45.49 -18.65 53.71
C GLY A 213 -45.70 -20.14 53.50
N ILE A 214 -46.13 -20.80 54.58
CA ILE A 214 -46.43 -22.24 54.50
C ILE A 214 -47.91 -22.36 54.09
N VAL A 215 -48.18 -23.24 53.11
CA VAL A 215 -49.52 -23.54 52.63
C VAL A 215 -49.77 -25.06 52.63
N GLU A 216 -51.05 -25.45 52.73
CA GLU A 216 -51.38 -26.83 52.45
C GLU A 216 -51.04 -27.24 51.01
N SER A 217 -50.54 -28.46 50.80
CA SER A 217 -50.15 -28.93 49.45
C SER A 217 -51.30 -28.91 48.44
N GLY A 218 -52.54 -28.99 48.90
CA GLY A 218 -53.72 -28.82 48.08
C GLY A 218 -53.92 -27.44 47.49
N ALA A 219 -53.35 -26.41 48.12
CA ALA A 219 -53.42 -25.02 47.67
C ALA A 219 -52.65 -24.74 46.39
N VAL A 220 -51.76 -25.61 45.96
CA VAL A 220 -50.87 -25.38 44.80
C VAL A 220 -51.04 -26.40 43.69
N SER A 221 -50.68 -25.98 42.50
CA SER A 221 -50.39 -26.87 41.35
C SER A 221 -48.88 -27.01 41.22
N ILE A 222 -48.34 -28.22 41.27
CA ILE A 222 -46.94 -28.49 41.16
C ILE A 222 -46.57 -28.64 39.68
N ALA A 223 -45.53 -27.98 39.26
CA ALA A 223 -44.99 -28.15 37.91
C ALA A 223 -44.37 -29.56 37.78
N SER A 224 -44.94 -30.39 36.88
CA SER A 224 -44.39 -31.73 36.62
C SER A 224 -43.05 -31.67 35.92
N GLY A 225 -41.97 -31.92 36.66
CA GLY A 225 -40.62 -31.84 36.13
C GLY A 225 -39.54 -31.82 37.22
N THR A 226 -38.29 -31.64 36.80
CA THR A 226 -37.14 -31.59 37.68
C THR A 226 -36.45 -30.24 37.58
N LEU A 227 -36.37 -29.52 38.70
CA LEU A 227 -35.61 -28.30 38.84
C LEU A 227 -34.15 -28.62 39.15
N LYS A 228 -33.22 -27.90 38.50
CA LYS A 228 -31.81 -27.97 38.77
C LYS A 228 -31.20 -26.57 38.82
N THR A 229 -30.44 -26.25 39.85
CA THR A 229 -29.61 -25.05 39.92
C THR A 229 -28.48 -25.12 38.92
N GLU A 230 -28.24 -24.08 38.21
CA GLU A 230 -27.25 -23.96 37.14
C GLU A 230 -26.38 -22.73 37.38
N ASN A 231 -25.18 -22.72 36.79
CA ASN A 231 -24.33 -21.54 36.67
C ASN A 231 -23.61 -21.67 35.33
N LYS A 232 -24.35 -21.48 34.26
CA LYS A 232 -23.81 -21.63 32.90
C LYS A 232 -24.31 -20.51 31.99
N TYR A 233 -23.63 -20.32 30.88
CA TYR A 233 -24.01 -19.34 29.86
C TYR A 233 -24.62 -20.06 28.66
N VAL A 234 -25.61 -19.43 28.05
CA VAL A 234 -26.17 -19.86 26.76
C VAL A 234 -26.28 -18.67 25.83
N THR A 235 -26.08 -18.93 24.54
CA THR A 235 -26.34 -17.95 23.48
C THR A 235 -27.60 -18.37 22.73
N ILE A 236 -28.57 -17.45 22.61
CA ILE A 236 -29.81 -17.68 21.86
C ILE A 236 -29.45 -17.79 20.36
N GLN A 237 -29.92 -18.85 19.71
CA GLN A 237 -29.60 -19.12 18.28
C GLN A 237 -30.78 -18.98 17.35
N LYS A 238 -32.01 -18.96 17.88
CA LYS A 238 -33.24 -18.87 17.12
C LYS A 238 -34.06 -17.66 17.55
N ASN A 239 -34.63 -16.93 16.62
CA ASN A 239 -35.31 -15.64 16.86
C ASN A 239 -36.82 -15.72 17.10
N ASN A 240 -37.38 -16.91 17.01
CA ASN A 240 -38.85 -17.11 17.14
C ASN A 240 -39.27 -18.04 18.28
N TYR A 241 -38.37 -18.31 19.23
CA TYR A 241 -38.68 -19.08 20.42
C TYR A 241 -39.45 -18.21 21.43
N PRO A 242 -40.52 -18.74 22.06
CA PRO A 242 -41.21 -18.01 23.11
C PRO A 242 -40.34 -17.94 24.38
N LEU A 243 -40.41 -16.80 25.03
CA LEU A 243 -39.89 -16.54 26.37
C LEU A 243 -41.10 -16.55 27.32
N TRP A 244 -41.08 -17.43 28.28
CA TRP A 244 -42.19 -17.66 29.19
C TRP A 244 -41.94 -17.04 30.56
N GLN A 245 -43.00 -16.57 31.20
CA GLN A 245 -42.92 -16.04 32.56
C GLN A 245 -42.52 -17.11 33.57
N SER A 246 -42.95 -18.34 33.37
CA SER A 246 -42.77 -19.44 34.29
C SER A 246 -42.58 -20.78 33.58
N VAL A 247 -42.23 -21.82 34.36
CA VAL A 247 -42.11 -23.21 33.89
C VAL A 247 -43.49 -23.84 33.58
N PHE A 248 -44.58 -23.21 33.98
CA PHE A 248 -45.92 -23.66 33.61
C PHE A 248 -46.26 -23.41 32.14
N LEU A 249 -45.56 -22.43 31.48
CA LEU A 249 -45.71 -22.06 30.07
C LEU A 249 -47.09 -21.54 29.72
N ASP A 250 -47.77 -20.91 30.68
CA ASP A 250 -49.11 -20.39 30.57
C ASP A 250 -49.17 -18.91 30.17
N LYS A 251 -48.06 -18.17 30.40
CA LYS A 251 -47.96 -16.77 30.02
C LYS A 251 -46.64 -16.52 29.26
N GLN A 252 -46.79 -16.24 27.99
CA GLN A 252 -45.69 -15.82 27.14
C GLN A 252 -45.36 -14.33 27.37
N LEU A 253 -44.12 -14.01 27.65
CA LEU A 253 -43.63 -12.64 27.79
C LEU A 253 -43.37 -12.00 26.43
N THR A 254 -42.62 -12.69 25.60
CA THR A 254 -42.20 -12.23 24.26
C THR A 254 -41.60 -13.41 23.47
N THR A 255 -40.98 -13.10 22.33
CA THR A 255 -40.15 -14.06 21.59
C THR A 255 -38.68 -13.65 21.61
N THR A 256 -37.79 -14.56 21.17
CA THR A 256 -36.37 -14.31 21.13
C THR A 256 -35.91 -13.39 20.01
N ALA A 257 -36.80 -12.76 19.24
CA ALA A 257 -36.44 -11.89 18.10
C ALA A 257 -35.41 -10.80 18.47
N ASN A 258 -35.61 -10.10 19.58
CA ASN A 258 -34.74 -9.04 20.06
C ASN A 258 -33.55 -9.54 20.93
N TYR A 259 -33.51 -10.84 21.20
CA TYR A 259 -32.59 -11.51 22.10
C TYR A 259 -31.63 -12.43 21.34
N ASN A 260 -31.88 -12.68 20.06
CA ASN A 260 -31.12 -13.60 19.23
C ASN A 260 -29.63 -13.21 19.17
N GLN A 261 -28.78 -14.22 19.13
CA GLN A 261 -27.31 -14.11 19.12
C GLN A 261 -26.71 -13.43 20.36
N LYS A 262 -27.49 -13.11 21.39
CA LYS A 262 -26.98 -12.59 22.66
C LYS A 262 -26.79 -13.72 23.68
N THR A 263 -25.91 -13.48 24.64
CA THR A 263 -25.52 -14.46 25.67
C THR A 263 -26.15 -14.09 27.01
N TYR A 264 -26.69 -15.07 27.69
CA TYR A 264 -27.41 -14.95 28.95
C TYR A 264 -26.85 -15.94 29.97
N LEU A 265 -26.96 -15.60 31.24
CA LEU A 265 -26.70 -16.50 32.36
C LEU A 265 -27.94 -17.37 32.60
N VAL A 266 -27.72 -18.66 32.77
CA VAL A 266 -28.74 -19.62 33.24
C VAL A 266 -28.44 -19.89 34.69
N LYS A 267 -29.38 -19.51 35.58
CA LYS A 267 -29.28 -19.85 37.03
C LYS A 267 -30.00 -21.12 37.35
N GLU A 268 -31.01 -21.49 36.57
CA GLU A 268 -31.79 -22.68 36.77
C GLU A 268 -32.18 -23.33 35.45
N SER A 269 -32.30 -24.64 35.46
CA SER A 269 -32.91 -25.42 34.38
C SER A 269 -34.08 -26.24 34.95
N PHE A 270 -35.12 -26.37 34.15
CA PHE A 270 -36.28 -27.16 34.46
C PHE A 270 -36.58 -28.17 33.36
N TYR A 271 -36.45 -29.46 33.68
CA TYR A 271 -36.86 -30.52 32.77
C TYR A 271 -38.34 -30.76 32.94
N LYS A 272 -39.14 -30.44 31.94
CA LYS A 272 -40.60 -30.55 31.95
C LYS A 272 -41.02 -31.91 31.42
N ASN A 273 -41.69 -32.72 32.28
CA ASN A 273 -42.06 -34.08 31.93
C ASN A 273 -43.11 -34.16 30.82
N SER A 274 -44.03 -33.15 30.76
CA SER A 274 -45.15 -33.17 29.81
C SER A 274 -44.76 -33.04 28.34
N ASN A 275 -43.57 -32.54 28.05
CA ASN A 275 -43.08 -32.37 26.67
C ASN A 275 -41.60 -32.81 26.49
N ASN A 276 -41.02 -33.47 27.48
CA ASN A 276 -39.66 -33.98 27.50
C ASN A 276 -38.61 -32.93 27.11
N ALA A 277 -38.79 -31.68 27.52
CA ALA A 277 -37.92 -30.60 27.15
C ALA A 277 -37.29 -29.91 28.37
N THR A 278 -36.03 -29.50 28.26
CA THR A 278 -35.39 -28.68 29.27
C THR A 278 -35.59 -27.22 28.96
N TYR A 279 -36.04 -26.47 29.93
CA TYR A 279 -36.17 -25.01 29.88
C TYR A 279 -35.11 -24.37 30.75
N TYR A 280 -34.56 -23.22 30.30
CA TYR A 280 -33.54 -22.43 30.98
C TYR A 280 -34.13 -21.10 31.45
N ALA A 281 -33.90 -20.75 32.72
CA ALA A 281 -34.19 -19.43 33.28
C ALA A 281 -33.07 -18.48 32.88
N LEU A 282 -33.35 -17.53 31.99
CA LEU A 282 -32.39 -16.59 31.46
C LEU A 282 -32.31 -15.31 32.29
N TYR A 283 -31.09 -14.88 32.56
CA TYR A 283 -30.77 -13.60 33.21
C TYR A 283 -29.80 -12.80 32.39
N ASP A 284 -30.01 -11.49 32.29
CA ASP A 284 -29.07 -10.56 31.62
C ASP A 284 -27.90 -10.17 32.54
N ASN A 285 -27.03 -9.33 32.05
CA ASN A 285 -25.85 -8.85 32.79
C ASN A 285 -26.18 -7.91 33.96
N LYS A 286 -27.42 -7.48 34.11
CA LYS A 286 -27.93 -6.72 35.26
C LYS A 286 -28.65 -7.64 36.26
N GLN A 287 -28.55 -8.93 36.04
CA GLN A 287 -29.24 -9.96 36.83
C GLN A 287 -30.78 -9.91 36.69
N THR A 288 -31.31 -9.24 35.66
CA THR A 288 -32.74 -9.18 35.38
C THR A 288 -33.19 -10.50 34.74
N PHE A 289 -34.26 -11.08 35.27
CA PHE A 289 -34.91 -12.25 34.68
C PHE A 289 -35.52 -11.91 33.34
N ILE A 290 -35.15 -12.64 32.28
CA ILE A 290 -35.64 -12.42 30.91
C ILE A 290 -36.80 -13.35 30.56
N GLY A 291 -36.83 -14.51 31.14
CA GLY A 291 -37.85 -15.52 30.90
C GLY A 291 -37.31 -16.94 30.83
N TRP A 292 -38.19 -17.89 30.82
CA TRP A 292 -37.89 -19.30 30.57
C TRP A 292 -37.91 -19.59 29.08
N ILE A 293 -36.87 -20.20 28.57
CA ILE A 293 -36.75 -20.61 27.16
C ILE A 293 -36.55 -22.11 27.04
N ASN A 294 -37.15 -22.72 26.02
CA ASN A 294 -36.81 -24.08 25.66
C ASN A 294 -35.32 -24.15 25.23
N GLY A 295 -34.54 -25.05 25.82
CA GLY A 295 -33.10 -25.19 25.56
C GLY A 295 -32.75 -25.40 24.10
N ALA A 296 -33.65 -25.99 23.30
CA ALA A 296 -33.47 -26.16 21.84
C ALA A 296 -33.37 -24.84 21.04
N GLY A 297 -33.77 -23.71 21.67
CA GLY A 297 -33.56 -22.34 21.11
C GLY A 297 -32.19 -21.74 21.39
N THR A 298 -31.35 -22.45 22.17
CA THR A 298 -30.05 -21.93 22.65
C THR A 298 -28.91 -22.89 22.36
N ASN A 299 -27.68 -22.36 22.38
CA ASN A 299 -26.48 -23.17 22.46
C ASN A 299 -25.74 -22.84 23.77
N ILE A 300 -25.28 -23.89 24.46
CA ILE A 300 -24.48 -23.74 25.68
C ILE A 300 -23.13 -23.15 25.31
N ALA A 301 -22.70 -22.11 26.03
CA ALA A 301 -21.41 -21.46 25.87
C ALA A 301 -20.44 -21.97 26.94
N ALA A 302 -19.18 -22.12 26.55
CA ALA A 302 -18.12 -22.55 27.46
C ALA A 302 -17.82 -21.55 28.57
N ASN A 303 -18.14 -20.28 28.38
CA ASN A 303 -17.91 -19.18 29.32
C ASN A 303 -18.78 -17.94 28.96
N ALA A 304 -18.62 -16.87 29.71
CA ALA A 304 -19.34 -15.61 29.51
C ALA A 304 -19.16 -14.96 28.13
N GLY A 305 -18.18 -15.37 27.33
CA GLY A 305 -17.97 -14.90 25.96
C GLY A 305 -19.11 -15.26 25.02
N GLY A 306 -19.86 -16.31 25.35
CA GLY A 306 -20.92 -16.82 24.49
C GLY A 306 -20.40 -17.80 23.44
N VAL A 307 -21.26 -18.14 22.49
CA VAL A 307 -20.92 -19.05 21.38
C VAL A 307 -20.34 -18.25 20.21
N TRP A 308 -19.34 -18.84 19.54
CA TRP A 308 -18.77 -18.27 18.32
C TRP A 308 -19.83 -18.13 17.23
N GLN A 309 -19.83 -16.96 16.59
CA GLN A 309 -20.70 -16.61 15.48
C GLN A 309 -19.84 -16.24 14.28
N LYS A 310 -20.14 -16.82 13.12
CA LYS A 310 -19.40 -16.55 11.88
C LYS A 310 -19.52 -15.08 11.50
N GLU A 311 -18.37 -14.45 11.18
CA GLU A 311 -18.27 -13.10 10.66
C GLU A 311 -17.25 -13.10 9.52
N ASN A 312 -17.62 -12.57 8.35
CA ASN A 312 -16.74 -12.44 7.21
C ASN A 312 -16.59 -10.96 6.87
N SER A 313 -15.75 -10.29 7.61
CA SER A 313 -15.51 -8.86 7.45
C SER A 313 -14.05 -8.52 7.73
N TYR A 314 -13.73 -7.25 7.65
CA TYR A 314 -12.45 -6.70 8.04
C TYR A 314 -12.67 -5.60 9.07
N ALA A 315 -11.81 -5.52 10.06
CA ALA A 315 -11.87 -4.51 11.11
C ALA A 315 -10.65 -3.59 11.02
N THR A 316 -10.89 -2.31 10.84
CA THR A 316 -9.85 -1.29 11.01
C THR A 316 -9.86 -0.82 12.46
N ILE A 317 -8.73 -0.90 13.14
CA ILE A 317 -8.58 -0.41 14.51
C ILE A 317 -8.68 1.11 14.50
N THR A 318 -9.61 1.66 15.26
CA THR A 318 -9.88 3.11 15.27
C THR A 318 -9.60 3.76 16.62
N SER A 319 -9.31 2.97 17.64
CA SER A 319 -8.97 3.45 18.98
C SER A 319 -7.75 2.73 19.55
N SER A 320 -6.89 3.45 20.24
CA SER A 320 -5.61 2.96 20.79
C SER A 320 -5.68 2.41 22.22
N ASN A 321 -6.85 2.50 22.87
CA ASN A 321 -6.97 2.19 24.32
C ASN A 321 -7.70 0.88 24.62
N TYR A 322 -7.75 -0.04 23.67
CA TYR A 322 -8.35 -1.37 23.85
C TYR A 322 -7.28 -2.45 24.06
N THR A 323 -7.59 -3.40 24.92
CA THR A 323 -6.80 -4.63 25.07
C THR A 323 -7.27 -5.67 24.05
N LEU A 324 -6.32 -6.37 23.45
CA LEU A 324 -6.56 -7.62 22.74
C LEU A 324 -6.47 -8.76 23.74
N TRP A 325 -7.55 -9.49 23.92
CA TRP A 325 -7.66 -10.56 24.90
C TRP A 325 -7.41 -11.92 24.28
N GLN A 326 -6.84 -12.82 25.07
CA GLN A 326 -6.67 -14.23 24.69
C GLN A 326 -7.89 -15.07 25.07
N ASN A 327 -8.60 -14.66 26.13
CA ASN A 327 -9.78 -15.35 26.65
C ASN A 327 -10.82 -14.32 27.15
N PHE A 328 -12.02 -14.82 27.40
CA PHE A 328 -13.12 -14.01 27.92
C PHE A 328 -13.23 -13.98 29.45
N ASN A 329 -12.31 -14.62 30.17
CA ASN A 329 -12.16 -14.48 31.60
C ASN A 329 -11.23 -13.29 31.96
N TRP A 330 -10.70 -12.61 30.93
CA TRP A 330 -9.82 -11.43 31.07
C TRP A 330 -8.52 -11.68 31.84
N THR A 331 -8.09 -12.95 31.92
CA THR A 331 -6.86 -13.35 32.64
C THR A 331 -5.62 -13.29 31.77
N ALA A 332 -5.76 -13.37 30.44
CA ALA A 332 -4.64 -13.38 29.51
C ALA A 332 -4.79 -12.30 28.44
N LYS A 333 -3.82 -11.38 28.41
CA LYS A 333 -3.67 -10.34 27.38
C LYS A 333 -2.80 -10.85 26.25
N LYS A 334 -3.17 -10.54 25.02
CA LYS A 334 -2.39 -10.85 23.82
C LYS A 334 -1.69 -9.63 23.22
N GLY A 335 -2.23 -8.45 23.46
CA GLY A 335 -1.67 -7.19 22.98
C GLY A 335 -2.56 -6.00 23.30
N THR A 336 -2.22 -4.86 22.70
CA THR A 336 -3.00 -3.63 22.79
C THR A 336 -3.33 -3.08 21.42
N SER A 337 -4.44 -2.40 21.29
CA SER A 337 -4.83 -1.73 20.05
C SER A 337 -3.91 -0.57 19.70
N ALA A 338 -3.18 0.00 20.65
CA ALA A 338 -2.20 1.06 20.39
C ALA A 338 -1.13 0.63 19.38
N ALA A 339 -0.60 -0.60 19.52
CA ALA A 339 0.44 -1.15 18.64
C ALA A 339 -0.04 -1.36 17.19
N ILE A 340 -1.34 -1.47 16.98
CA ILE A 340 -1.95 -1.80 15.68
C ILE A 340 -3.00 -0.77 15.24
N ASN A 341 -3.00 0.41 15.86
CA ASN A 341 -3.97 1.46 15.54
C ASN A 341 -3.87 1.90 14.07
N GLY A 342 -5.00 2.12 13.47
CA GLY A 342 -5.12 2.47 12.05
C GLY A 342 -4.89 1.30 11.07
N GLN A 343 -4.54 0.10 11.54
CA GLN A 343 -4.36 -1.09 10.69
C GLN A 343 -5.67 -1.86 10.53
N THR A 344 -5.77 -2.62 9.45
CA THR A 344 -6.95 -3.42 9.12
C THR A 344 -6.61 -4.91 9.18
N PHE A 345 -7.49 -5.66 9.80
CA PHE A 345 -7.36 -7.10 10.05
C PHE A 345 -8.59 -7.85 9.57
N LYS A 346 -8.42 -9.13 9.27
CA LYS A 346 -9.53 -10.02 8.95
C LYS A 346 -10.29 -10.40 10.21
N VAL A 347 -11.61 -10.38 10.13
CA VAL A 347 -12.52 -10.87 11.17
C VAL A 347 -13.19 -12.15 10.65
N THR A 348 -13.01 -13.26 11.36
CA THR A 348 -13.61 -14.55 10.98
C THR A 348 -14.79 -14.91 11.85
N GLY A 349 -14.86 -14.33 13.03
CA GLY A 349 -15.91 -14.59 13.98
C GLY A 349 -16.08 -13.47 15.00
N LYS A 350 -17.27 -13.46 15.62
CA LYS A 350 -17.63 -12.55 16.70
C LYS A 350 -18.23 -13.33 17.87
N TYR A 351 -18.23 -12.72 19.00
CA TYR A 351 -18.85 -13.19 20.23
C TYR A 351 -19.71 -12.09 20.82
N SER A 352 -20.92 -12.42 21.20
CA SER A 352 -21.78 -11.54 22.00
C SER A 352 -21.61 -11.91 23.46
N HIS A 353 -20.71 -11.21 24.13
CA HIS A 353 -20.36 -11.51 25.51
C HIS A 353 -21.51 -11.17 26.48
N PHE A 354 -21.64 -11.91 27.56
CA PHE A 354 -22.64 -11.69 28.61
C PHE A 354 -22.62 -10.28 29.19
N ASN A 355 -21.47 -9.58 29.20
CA ASN A 355 -21.39 -8.16 29.62
C ASN A 355 -22.12 -7.19 28.68
N GLY A 356 -22.78 -7.67 27.63
CA GLY A 356 -23.49 -6.86 26.65
C GLY A 356 -22.63 -6.36 25.47
N SER A 357 -21.31 -6.58 25.49
CA SER A 357 -20.42 -6.13 24.42
C SER A 357 -20.19 -7.22 23.36
N THR A 358 -19.98 -6.80 22.14
CA THR A 358 -19.51 -7.67 21.03
C THR A 358 -18.00 -7.65 20.95
N TYR A 359 -17.38 -8.81 20.71
CA TYR A 359 -15.97 -8.95 20.52
C TYR A 359 -15.68 -9.63 19.18
N TYR A 360 -14.72 -9.09 18.43
CA TYR A 360 -14.25 -9.65 17.17
C TYR A 360 -12.97 -10.44 17.32
N SER A 361 -12.89 -11.59 16.64
CA SER A 361 -11.68 -12.40 16.53
C SER A 361 -10.85 -11.92 15.36
N LEU A 362 -9.67 -11.33 15.64
CA LEU A 362 -8.80 -10.70 14.65
C LEU A 362 -7.70 -11.63 14.16
N TYR A 363 -7.44 -11.56 12.85
CA TYR A 363 -6.35 -12.29 12.19
C TYR A 363 -5.56 -11.34 11.28
N ASP A 364 -4.22 -11.48 11.31
CA ASP A 364 -3.33 -10.73 10.44
C ASP A 364 -3.31 -11.28 8.99
N LYS A 365 -2.49 -10.67 8.13
CA LYS A 365 -2.33 -11.06 6.72
C LYS A 365 -1.79 -12.49 6.53
N ASN A 366 -1.15 -13.08 7.54
CA ASN A 366 -0.59 -14.41 7.55
C ASN A 366 -1.53 -15.43 8.22
N ASN A 367 -2.79 -15.05 8.47
CA ASN A 367 -3.78 -15.80 9.24
C ASN A 367 -3.35 -16.11 10.70
N LYS A 368 -2.42 -15.36 11.27
CA LYS A 368 -2.07 -15.45 12.68
C LYS A 368 -3.15 -14.76 13.50
N TRP A 369 -3.70 -15.48 14.47
CA TRP A 369 -4.68 -14.92 15.39
C TRP A 369 -4.07 -13.90 16.34
N LEU A 370 -4.68 -12.72 16.46
CA LEU A 370 -4.20 -11.59 17.26
C LEU A 370 -4.93 -11.43 18.59
N GLY A 371 -6.09 -12.06 18.75
CA GLY A 371 -6.90 -11.97 19.97
C GLY A 371 -8.31 -11.46 19.71
N TYR A 372 -9.05 -11.30 20.80
CA TYR A 372 -10.38 -10.72 20.81
C TYR A 372 -10.31 -9.23 21.14
N ILE A 373 -11.00 -8.41 20.37
CA ILE A 373 -11.13 -6.97 20.62
C ILE A 373 -12.59 -6.57 20.72
N ASN A 374 -12.89 -5.64 21.64
CA ASN A 374 -14.23 -5.06 21.74
C ASN A 374 -14.60 -4.32 20.44
N ALA A 375 -15.83 -4.51 20.00
CA ALA A 375 -16.35 -3.95 18.73
C ALA A 375 -16.28 -2.42 18.67
N THR A 376 -16.36 -1.73 19.81
CA THR A 376 -16.28 -0.26 19.89
C THR A 376 -14.89 0.29 19.59
N GLY A 377 -13.84 -0.55 19.63
CA GLY A 377 -12.47 -0.20 19.29
C GLY A 377 -12.15 -0.25 17.80
N VAL A 378 -13.11 -0.67 16.96
CA VAL A 378 -12.89 -0.89 15.53
C VAL A 378 -14.03 -0.37 14.67
N LYS A 379 -13.76 -0.20 13.38
CA LYS A 379 -14.78 -0.02 12.34
C LYS A 379 -14.71 -1.16 11.35
N LEU A 380 -15.85 -1.79 11.09
CA LEU A 380 -15.94 -2.86 10.10
C LEU A 380 -15.97 -2.35 8.67
N SER A 381 -15.44 -3.17 7.78
CA SER A 381 -15.53 -3.04 6.32
C SER A 381 -15.80 -4.41 5.72
N SER A 382 -16.65 -4.46 4.70
CA SER A 382 -16.88 -5.68 3.91
C SER A 382 -15.66 -6.08 3.07
N ASN A 383 -14.73 -5.15 2.83
CA ASN A 383 -13.60 -5.32 1.92
C ASN A 383 -12.26 -5.16 2.63
N ALA A 384 -11.25 -5.83 2.10
CA ALA A 384 -9.90 -5.89 2.64
C ALA A 384 -9.16 -4.55 2.72
N GLN A 385 -9.59 -3.51 1.98
CA GLN A 385 -8.99 -2.18 2.07
C GLN A 385 -9.22 -1.50 3.43
N GLY A 386 -10.18 -1.98 4.23
CA GLY A 386 -10.56 -1.34 5.47
C GLY A 386 -11.35 -0.05 5.27
N VAL A 387 -11.37 0.79 6.29
CA VAL A 387 -12.11 2.06 6.23
C VAL A 387 -11.22 3.23 5.84
N TYR A 388 -11.85 4.24 5.22
CA TYR A 388 -11.19 5.51 4.89
C TYR A 388 -10.68 6.19 6.16
N GLN A 389 -9.45 6.70 6.09
CA GLN A 389 -8.83 7.50 7.14
C GLN A 389 -8.38 8.82 6.53
N ASN A 390 -8.77 9.94 7.12
CA ASN A 390 -8.27 11.26 6.71
C ASN A 390 -6.75 11.31 6.78
N TYR A 391 -6.10 11.93 5.79
CA TYR A 391 -4.65 12.04 5.76
C TYR A 391 -4.18 13.48 5.53
N GLY A 392 -4.66 14.17 4.50
CA GLY A 392 -4.44 15.60 4.26
C GLY A 392 -2.98 15.99 4.05
N LYS A 393 -2.14 15.10 3.49
CA LYS A 393 -0.70 15.34 3.31
C LYS A 393 -0.34 15.48 1.83
N TYR A 394 0.59 16.38 1.53
CA TYR A 394 1.24 16.40 0.23
C TYR A 394 2.26 15.28 0.13
N VAL A 395 2.28 14.60 -1.01
CA VAL A 395 3.19 13.50 -1.28
C VAL A 395 3.78 13.63 -2.68
N THR A 396 5.06 13.37 -2.82
CA THR A 396 5.72 13.30 -4.12
C THR A 396 5.96 11.84 -4.50
N LEU A 397 5.60 11.45 -5.72
CA LEU A 397 5.85 10.11 -6.24
C LEU A 397 7.33 9.94 -6.55
N THR A 398 8.03 9.17 -5.71
CA THR A 398 9.49 9.03 -5.76
C THR A 398 9.96 7.73 -6.36
N LYS A 399 9.11 6.68 -6.34
CA LYS A 399 9.46 5.38 -6.93
C LYS A 399 8.63 5.11 -8.18
N GLN A 400 9.28 4.57 -9.18
CA GLN A 400 8.68 4.16 -10.44
C GLN A 400 8.09 2.75 -10.36
N ASN A 401 7.36 2.34 -11.40
CA ASN A 401 6.80 0.99 -11.58
C ASN A 401 5.71 0.56 -10.59
N TYR A 402 5.10 1.50 -9.87
CA TYR A 402 3.90 1.23 -9.08
C TYR A 402 2.65 1.54 -9.89
N THR A 403 1.69 0.62 -9.86
CA THR A 403 0.36 0.86 -10.46
C THR A 403 -0.46 1.81 -9.59
N ILE A 404 -1.12 2.75 -10.24
CA ILE A 404 -2.17 3.58 -9.63
C ILE A 404 -3.51 2.95 -9.97
N TRP A 405 -4.23 2.54 -8.94
CA TRP A 405 -5.45 1.76 -9.05
C TRP A 405 -6.72 2.62 -8.98
N GLY A 406 -7.75 2.20 -9.69
CA GLY A 406 -9.08 2.78 -9.60
C GLY A 406 -9.96 2.12 -8.54
N ASN A 407 -9.60 0.92 -8.08
CA ASN A 407 -10.31 0.18 -7.04
C ASN A 407 -9.34 -0.74 -6.28
N PHE A 408 -9.82 -1.30 -5.16
CA PHE A 408 -9.07 -2.27 -4.37
C PHE A 408 -9.34 -3.73 -4.73
N SER A 409 -10.15 -3.98 -5.77
CA SER A 409 -10.25 -5.30 -6.42
C SER A 409 -9.13 -5.52 -7.43
N TRP A 410 -8.27 -4.50 -7.64
CA TRP A 410 -7.12 -4.52 -8.57
C TRP A 410 -7.50 -4.76 -10.04
N THR A 411 -8.76 -4.50 -10.41
CA THR A 411 -9.27 -4.68 -11.78
C THR A 411 -9.18 -3.43 -12.63
N SER A 412 -9.17 -2.25 -12.02
CA SER A 412 -9.12 -0.94 -12.68
C SER A 412 -7.75 -0.30 -12.54
N LYS A 413 -6.91 -0.37 -13.57
CA LYS A 413 -5.62 0.36 -13.64
C LYS A 413 -5.88 1.76 -14.22
N LYS A 414 -5.49 2.81 -13.50
CA LYS A 414 -5.60 4.20 -13.96
C LYS A 414 -4.32 4.74 -14.56
N ASN A 415 -3.16 4.44 -13.97
CA ASN A 415 -1.86 4.95 -14.40
C ASN A 415 -0.72 4.14 -13.77
N ASN A 416 0.50 4.57 -14.07
CA ASN A 416 1.72 4.06 -13.46
C ASN A 416 2.56 5.23 -12.93
N THR A 417 3.23 5.05 -11.79
CA THR A 417 4.05 6.10 -11.17
C THR A 417 5.25 6.52 -12.00
N THR A 418 5.70 5.72 -12.97
CA THR A 418 6.76 6.09 -13.91
C THR A 418 6.40 7.33 -14.73
N ALA A 419 5.17 7.42 -15.22
CA ALA A 419 4.66 8.58 -15.97
C ALA A 419 4.46 9.83 -15.09
N LEU A 420 4.38 9.65 -13.79
CA LEU A 420 4.09 10.69 -12.81
C LEU A 420 5.26 10.93 -11.83
N ALA A 421 6.43 10.35 -12.13
CA ALA A 421 7.60 10.43 -11.27
C ALA A 421 7.99 11.89 -10.96
N GLY A 422 8.33 12.15 -9.72
CA GLY A 422 8.70 13.46 -9.21
C GLY A 422 7.56 14.44 -8.97
N LYS A 423 6.34 14.17 -9.44
CA LYS A 423 5.19 15.07 -9.26
C LYS A 423 4.59 14.97 -7.86
N THR A 424 4.06 16.08 -7.38
CA THR A 424 3.44 16.19 -6.05
C THR A 424 1.91 16.21 -6.16
N TYR A 425 1.28 15.45 -5.26
CA TYR A 425 -0.16 15.28 -5.16
C TYR A 425 -0.63 15.50 -3.73
N LEU A 426 -1.92 15.80 -3.54
CA LEU A 426 -2.56 15.80 -2.25
C LEU A 426 -3.12 14.39 -1.97
N ALA A 427 -2.63 13.74 -0.96
CA ALA A 427 -3.23 12.50 -0.43
C ALA A 427 -4.30 12.91 0.59
N LYS A 428 -5.56 13.05 0.17
CA LYS A 428 -6.68 13.42 1.06
C LYS A 428 -6.95 12.34 2.09
N GLY A 429 -6.85 11.08 1.69
CA GLY A 429 -7.09 9.94 2.53
C GLY A 429 -6.10 8.82 2.34
N LYS A 430 -6.12 7.90 3.31
CA LYS A 430 -5.34 6.67 3.27
C LYS A 430 -6.20 5.47 3.64
N TYR A 431 -5.80 4.30 3.20
CA TYR A 431 -6.39 3.01 3.52
C TYR A 431 -5.30 2.06 3.99
N SER A 432 -5.52 1.46 5.14
CA SER A 432 -4.65 0.40 5.65
C SER A 432 -5.24 -0.93 5.19
N HIS A 433 -4.73 -1.48 4.12
CA HIS A 433 -5.25 -2.71 3.54
C HIS A 433 -4.87 -3.94 4.39
N ALA A 434 -5.74 -4.93 4.48
CA ALA A 434 -5.50 -6.14 5.27
C ALA A 434 -4.30 -6.98 4.81
N ASN A 435 -3.75 -6.71 3.60
CA ASN A 435 -2.46 -7.28 3.16
C ASN A 435 -1.24 -6.65 3.85
N GLY A 436 -1.43 -5.70 4.76
CA GLY A 436 -0.38 -5.00 5.49
C GLY A 436 0.18 -3.77 4.77
N ALA A 437 -0.31 -3.43 3.57
CA ALA A 437 0.14 -2.26 2.83
C ALA A 437 -0.77 -1.04 3.08
N LEU A 438 -0.14 0.13 3.09
CA LEU A 438 -0.84 1.41 3.15
C LEU A 438 -1.04 1.95 1.73
N TYR A 439 -2.25 2.40 1.42
CA TYR A 439 -2.59 3.03 0.15
C TYR A 439 -3.06 4.46 0.35
N LEU A 440 -2.60 5.35 -0.52
CA LEU A 440 -2.93 6.77 -0.52
C LEU A 440 -3.94 7.06 -1.63
N SER A 441 -4.99 7.83 -1.32
CA SER A 441 -5.94 8.36 -2.29
C SER A 441 -5.45 9.73 -2.77
N LEU A 442 -4.97 9.78 -4.02
CA LEU A 442 -4.29 10.93 -4.59
C LEU A 442 -5.23 11.85 -5.37
N TYR A 443 -5.00 13.14 -5.22
CA TYR A 443 -5.70 14.22 -5.94
C TYR A 443 -4.72 15.21 -6.52
N ASP A 444 -4.97 15.68 -7.74
CA ASP A 444 -4.19 16.73 -8.38
C ASP A 444 -4.64 18.15 -7.95
N LYS A 445 -3.99 19.15 -8.51
CA LYS A 445 -4.26 20.58 -8.22
C LYS A 445 -5.69 21.04 -8.55
N SER A 446 -6.38 20.37 -9.45
CA SER A 446 -7.77 20.67 -9.82
C SER A 446 -8.78 19.96 -8.92
N GLY A 447 -8.30 19.20 -7.94
CA GLY A 447 -9.15 18.36 -7.08
C GLY A 447 -9.59 17.06 -7.74
N LYS A 448 -9.10 16.75 -8.95
CA LYS A 448 -9.41 15.52 -9.65
C LYS A 448 -8.72 14.33 -8.96
N TRP A 449 -9.49 13.30 -8.70
CA TRP A 449 -8.96 12.06 -8.15
C TRP A 449 -8.11 11.31 -9.18
N ILE A 450 -6.88 10.96 -8.77
CA ILE A 450 -5.89 10.26 -9.60
C ILE A 450 -5.96 8.75 -9.43
N GLY A 451 -6.31 8.29 -8.23
CA GLY A 451 -6.40 6.87 -7.89
C GLY A 451 -5.75 6.53 -6.56
N TYR A 452 -5.67 5.22 -6.29
CA TYR A 452 -5.00 4.66 -5.12
C TYR A 452 -3.58 4.23 -5.49
N VAL A 453 -2.61 4.64 -4.72
CA VAL A 453 -1.21 4.21 -4.87
C VAL A 453 -0.68 3.63 -3.56
N ASN A 454 0.14 2.59 -3.64
CA ASN A 454 0.86 2.10 -2.46
C ASN A 454 1.74 3.21 -1.88
N ALA A 455 1.65 3.45 -0.58
CA ALA A 455 2.36 4.54 0.08
C ALA A 455 3.90 4.46 -0.07
N SER A 456 4.45 3.25 -0.25
CA SER A 456 5.89 3.09 -0.49
C SER A 456 6.37 3.69 -1.82
N ALA A 457 5.45 4.03 -2.73
CA ALA A 457 5.78 4.70 -4.00
C ALA A 457 5.99 6.21 -3.83
N ALA A 458 5.64 6.76 -2.68
CA ALA A 458 5.61 8.19 -2.44
C ALA A 458 6.40 8.58 -1.20
N THR A 459 6.90 9.80 -1.18
CA THR A 459 7.50 10.43 -0.01
C THR A 459 6.60 11.58 0.44
N VAL A 460 6.31 11.65 1.73
CA VAL A 460 5.53 12.74 2.32
C VAL A 460 6.36 14.02 2.25
N ALA A 461 5.75 15.08 1.75
CA ALA A 461 6.34 16.41 1.70
C ALA A 461 5.86 17.25 2.90
N THR A 462 6.70 18.16 3.36
CA THR A 462 6.38 19.07 4.46
C THR A 462 5.32 20.09 4.08
N ASN A 463 5.24 20.44 2.79
CA ASN A 463 4.29 21.41 2.24
C ASN A 463 3.96 21.09 0.78
N GLN A 464 3.18 21.95 0.14
CA GLN A 464 2.74 21.83 -1.26
C GLN A 464 3.87 21.92 -2.30
N GLY A 465 5.06 22.37 -1.90
CA GLY A 465 6.24 22.40 -2.78
C GLY A 465 6.70 21.01 -3.22
N GLY A 466 6.35 19.97 -2.44
CA GLY A 466 6.83 18.62 -2.67
C GLY A 466 8.20 18.40 -2.01
N ILE A 467 8.92 17.41 -2.49
CA ILE A 467 10.27 17.11 -2.00
C ILE A 467 11.33 17.69 -2.95
N TRP A 468 12.48 17.98 -2.37
CA TRP A 468 13.66 18.36 -3.13
C TRP A 468 14.14 17.22 -4.05
N GLN A 469 14.42 17.58 -5.30
CA GLN A 469 14.98 16.67 -6.31
C GLN A 469 16.27 17.29 -6.83
N SER A 470 17.36 16.52 -6.85
CA SER A 470 18.63 16.99 -7.36
C SER A 470 18.52 17.45 -8.82
N GLU A 471 18.99 18.65 -9.09
CA GLU A 471 19.06 19.22 -10.43
C GLU A 471 20.33 20.04 -10.54
N LYS A 472 21.20 19.71 -11.47
CA LYS A 472 22.47 20.42 -11.66
C LYS A 472 22.49 21.04 -13.04
N LEU A 473 22.09 22.28 -13.12
CA LEU A 473 22.13 23.06 -14.36
C LEU A 473 22.40 24.53 -14.10
N SER A 474 22.81 25.25 -15.12
CA SER A 474 22.87 26.70 -15.09
C SER A 474 21.70 27.27 -15.89
N VAL A 475 21.07 28.30 -15.35
CA VAL A 475 19.96 28.98 -15.99
C VAL A 475 20.26 30.46 -16.15
N GLN A 476 19.69 31.07 -17.15
CA GLN A 476 19.69 32.52 -17.31
C GLN A 476 18.27 33.06 -17.03
N VAL A 477 18.16 34.06 -16.17
CA VAL A 477 16.88 34.73 -15.92
C VAL A 477 16.48 35.47 -17.18
N LYS A 478 15.30 35.14 -17.70
CA LYS A 478 14.80 35.74 -18.97
C LYS A 478 13.71 36.77 -18.78
N ASN A 479 13.01 36.76 -17.64
CA ASN A 479 11.91 37.64 -17.33
C ASN A 479 12.14 38.35 -16.01
N SER A 480 11.85 39.66 -15.97
CA SER A 480 12.05 40.53 -14.81
C SER A 480 10.91 40.51 -13.78
N ASN A 481 9.78 39.91 -14.12
CA ASN A 481 8.53 40.00 -13.32
C ASN A 481 8.21 38.75 -12.52
N TYR A 482 9.20 37.85 -12.28
CA TYR A 482 9.02 36.70 -11.43
C TYR A 482 9.48 36.98 -10.00
N THR A 483 8.72 36.49 -9.04
CA THR A 483 9.13 36.50 -7.63
C THR A 483 10.08 35.33 -7.36
N LEU A 484 11.19 35.62 -6.68
CA LEU A 484 12.01 34.62 -6.01
C LEU A 484 11.44 34.43 -4.60
N TRP A 485 11.00 33.23 -4.29
CA TRP A 485 10.35 32.91 -3.04
C TRP A 485 11.34 32.38 -2.00
N GLN A 486 11.10 32.69 -0.72
CA GLN A 486 11.85 32.12 0.38
C GLN A 486 11.31 30.75 0.77
N ASP A 487 10.04 30.50 0.54
CA ASP A 487 9.37 29.24 0.80
C ASP A 487 8.45 28.83 -0.35
N LEU A 488 8.03 27.57 -0.35
CA LEU A 488 7.15 27.03 -1.39
C LEU A 488 5.66 27.02 -0.98
N ASN A 489 5.30 27.71 0.10
CA ASN A 489 3.93 28.15 0.38
C ASN A 489 3.65 29.54 -0.18
N PHE A 490 4.71 30.19 -0.71
CA PHE A 490 4.65 31.55 -1.27
C PHE A 490 4.26 32.61 -0.23
N SER A 491 4.60 32.38 1.03
CA SER A 491 4.29 33.30 2.13
C SER A 491 5.32 34.43 2.26
N LYS A 492 6.56 34.20 1.83
CA LYS A 492 7.65 35.18 1.94
C LYS A 492 8.36 35.35 0.61
N GLN A 493 8.31 36.59 0.08
CA GLN A 493 9.14 37.01 -1.04
C GLN A 493 10.59 37.21 -0.59
N LYS A 494 11.55 36.74 -1.36
CA LYS A 494 12.98 36.93 -1.11
C LYS A 494 13.58 38.02 -2.00
N ALA A 495 13.23 38.04 -3.29
CA ALA A 495 13.71 38.98 -4.27
C ALA A 495 12.78 39.01 -5.49
N ASN A 496 13.02 39.96 -6.39
CA ASN A 496 12.43 39.98 -7.71
C ASN A 496 13.47 39.55 -8.75
N SER A 497 13.04 38.79 -9.77
CA SER A 497 13.89 38.30 -10.84
C SER A 497 14.55 39.40 -11.69
N GLY A 498 14.00 40.58 -11.69
CA GLY A 498 14.56 41.76 -12.36
C GLY A 498 16.00 42.06 -11.92
N SER A 499 16.31 41.87 -10.63
CA SER A 499 17.68 42.03 -10.08
C SER A 499 18.73 41.09 -10.67
N TYR A 500 18.27 40.03 -11.33
CA TYR A 500 19.12 38.97 -11.88
C TYR A 500 18.93 38.79 -13.40
N LEU A 501 18.27 39.72 -14.05
CA LEU A 501 17.94 39.65 -15.48
C LEU A 501 19.22 39.41 -16.31
N ASN A 502 19.15 38.44 -17.23
CA ASN A 502 20.24 38.01 -18.09
C ASN A 502 21.48 37.46 -17.38
N GLN A 503 21.47 37.35 -16.05
CA GLN A 503 22.60 36.70 -15.33
C GLN A 503 22.45 35.17 -15.40
N THR A 504 23.61 34.50 -15.52
CA THR A 504 23.71 33.05 -15.42
C THR A 504 23.83 32.64 -13.95
N ILE A 505 22.90 31.80 -13.51
CA ILE A 505 22.69 31.40 -12.13
C ILE A 505 22.71 29.88 -12.04
N LYS A 506 23.28 29.35 -10.96
CA LYS A 506 23.36 27.90 -10.70
C LYS A 506 22.04 27.40 -10.09
N VAL A 507 21.55 26.28 -10.59
CA VAL A 507 20.46 25.48 -10.01
C VAL A 507 21.08 24.23 -9.36
N THR A 508 20.72 23.94 -8.12
CA THR A 508 21.18 22.75 -7.41
C THR A 508 20.08 21.73 -7.18
N GLY A 509 18.83 22.19 -7.24
CA GLY A 509 17.67 21.33 -7.06
C GLY A 509 16.40 21.95 -7.62
N LYS A 510 15.41 21.10 -7.78
CA LYS A 510 14.08 21.47 -8.23
C LYS A 510 12.99 20.89 -7.34
N TYR A 511 11.84 21.48 -7.40
CA TYR A 511 10.63 21.02 -6.77
C TYR A 511 9.51 20.94 -7.81
N GLN A 512 8.76 19.85 -7.79
CA GLN A 512 7.54 19.69 -8.56
C GLN A 512 6.36 20.06 -7.67
N HIS A 513 5.99 21.30 -7.66
CA HIS A 513 4.99 21.85 -6.77
C HIS A 513 3.59 21.28 -7.07
N TYR A 514 2.74 21.17 -6.06
CA TYR A 514 1.35 20.70 -6.19
C TYR A 514 0.52 21.54 -7.20
N ASN A 515 0.82 22.84 -7.38
CA ASN A 515 0.19 23.67 -8.40
C ASN A 515 0.52 23.26 -9.85
N GLY A 516 1.35 22.23 -10.02
CA GLY A 516 1.77 21.70 -11.32
C GLY A 516 2.99 22.37 -11.94
N SER A 517 3.56 23.41 -11.31
CA SER A 517 4.76 24.10 -11.78
C SER A 517 6.02 23.53 -11.18
N THR A 518 7.13 23.64 -11.92
CA THR A 518 8.47 23.36 -11.42
C THR A 518 9.07 24.62 -10.84
N TYR A 519 9.70 24.50 -9.68
CA TYR A 519 10.47 25.58 -9.06
C TYR A 519 11.91 25.16 -8.90
N TYR A 520 12.83 26.04 -9.30
CA TYR A 520 14.28 25.86 -9.17
C TYR A 520 14.81 26.55 -7.92
N SER A 521 15.74 25.89 -7.22
CA SER A 521 16.52 26.48 -6.14
C SER A 521 17.76 27.14 -6.73
N LEU A 522 17.82 28.48 -6.69
CA LEU A 522 18.85 29.30 -7.33
C LEU A 522 19.98 29.66 -6.39
N TYR A 523 21.22 29.64 -6.92
CA TYR A 523 22.45 30.04 -6.21
C TYR A 523 23.30 30.92 -7.11
N ASP A 524 23.91 31.96 -6.55
CA ASP A 524 24.86 32.80 -7.26
C ASP A 524 26.25 32.10 -7.44
N LYS A 525 27.20 32.81 -8.05
CA LYS A 525 28.55 32.32 -8.26
C LYS A 525 29.33 32.02 -6.98
N ASN A 526 28.94 32.64 -5.87
CA ASN A 526 29.54 32.46 -4.54
C ASN A 526 28.81 31.40 -3.70
N ASN A 527 27.90 30.61 -4.29
CA ASN A 527 27.01 29.65 -3.64
C ASN A 527 26.05 30.26 -2.62
N LYS A 528 25.76 31.57 -2.67
CA LYS A 528 24.72 32.18 -1.88
C LYS A 528 23.35 31.84 -2.47
N TRP A 529 22.47 31.32 -1.65
CA TRP A 529 21.11 30.96 -2.07
C TRP A 529 20.26 32.21 -2.36
N LEU A 530 19.63 32.26 -3.52
CA LEU A 530 18.85 33.40 -4.02
C LEU A 530 17.34 33.25 -3.84
N GLY A 531 16.84 32.02 -3.68
CA GLY A 531 15.41 31.74 -3.54
C GLY A 531 14.93 30.71 -4.54
N TYR A 532 13.60 30.46 -4.48
CA TYR A 532 12.92 29.58 -5.44
C TYR A 532 12.26 30.41 -6.53
N ILE A 533 12.50 30.06 -7.80
CA ILE A 533 11.85 30.69 -8.95
C ILE A 533 11.05 29.66 -9.74
N ASN A 534 9.92 30.05 -10.29
CA ASN A 534 9.22 29.22 -11.27
C ASN A 534 10.13 28.99 -12.49
N ALA A 535 10.24 27.75 -12.94
CA ALA A 535 11.11 27.37 -14.05
C ALA A 535 10.81 28.11 -15.37
N THR A 536 9.57 28.60 -15.55
CA THR A 536 9.19 29.41 -16.72
C THR A 536 9.82 30.80 -16.75
N GLY A 537 10.33 31.30 -15.61
CA GLY A 537 11.03 32.59 -15.49
C GLY A 537 12.49 32.56 -15.97
N VAL A 538 13.01 31.36 -16.24
CA VAL A 538 14.39 31.17 -16.65
C VAL A 538 14.48 30.38 -17.97
N LYS A 539 15.63 30.47 -18.64
CA LYS A 539 16.03 29.57 -19.74
C LYS A 539 17.29 28.82 -19.35
N SER A 540 17.50 27.63 -19.89
CA SER A 540 18.75 26.89 -19.67
C SER A 540 19.93 27.72 -20.16
N ALA A 541 20.90 27.96 -19.30
CA ALA A 541 22.21 28.50 -19.70
C ALA A 541 23.14 27.31 -19.87
N HIS A 542 23.50 27.05 -21.10
CA HIS A 542 24.44 26.01 -21.41
C HIS A 542 25.87 26.45 -20.99
N THR A 543 26.55 25.60 -20.20
CA THR A 543 27.89 25.88 -19.71
C THR A 543 28.81 24.73 -20.12
N ILE A 544 29.91 25.06 -20.78
CA ILE A 544 30.97 24.12 -21.09
C ILE A 544 31.99 24.20 -19.95
N TYR A 545 32.14 23.14 -19.17
CA TYR A 545 33.09 23.09 -18.03
C TYR A 545 34.49 22.80 -18.43
N SER A 546 34.67 21.93 -19.45
CA SER A 546 35.98 21.60 -20.00
C SER A 546 35.88 21.04 -21.40
N GLN A 547 36.94 21.19 -22.16
CA GLN A 547 37.16 20.50 -23.43
C GLN A 547 38.53 19.81 -23.44
N SER A 548 38.57 18.59 -23.96
CA SER A 548 39.80 17.82 -24.12
C SER A 548 39.87 17.17 -25.49
N THR A 549 41.08 16.98 -26.00
CA THR A 549 41.32 16.18 -27.20
C THR A 549 41.19 14.70 -26.84
N ILE A 550 40.48 13.93 -27.67
CA ILE A 550 40.37 12.49 -27.57
C ILE A 550 40.53 11.87 -28.94
N SER A 551 40.68 10.55 -28.99
CA SER A 551 40.70 9.81 -30.25
C SER A 551 40.00 8.49 -30.03
N ARG A 552 38.76 8.43 -30.49
CA ARG A 552 37.97 7.17 -30.48
C ARG A 552 36.96 7.17 -31.63
N TYR A 553 36.55 5.99 -32.06
CA TYR A 553 35.50 5.84 -33.05
C TYR A 553 34.15 5.59 -32.37
N VAL A 554 33.13 6.19 -32.92
CA VAL A 554 31.76 6.09 -32.43
C VAL A 554 30.79 5.91 -33.58
N ILE A 555 29.64 5.30 -33.30
CA ILE A 555 28.49 5.22 -34.20
C ILE A 555 27.39 6.13 -33.65
N VAL A 556 26.78 6.91 -34.51
CA VAL A 556 25.62 7.72 -34.17
C VAL A 556 24.40 6.81 -34.05
N ASN A 557 23.85 6.70 -32.84
CA ASN A 557 22.71 5.79 -32.53
C ASN A 557 21.32 6.43 -32.69
N ASN A 558 21.26 7.77 -32.76
CA ASN A 558 20.03 8.53 -32.83
C ASN A 558 19.90 9.28 -34.18
N SER A 559 18.77 9.12 -34.84
CA SER A 559 18.47 9.78 -36.12
C SER A 559 17.81 11.14 -35.99
N SER A 560 17.23 11.47 -34.83
CA SER A 560 16.54 12.75 -34.62
C SER A 560 17.46 13.84 -34.13
N GLY A 561 17.25 15.10 -34.59
CA GLY A 561 18.02 16.28 -34.20
C GLY A 561 19.17 16.61 -35.13
N ASN A 562 20.07 17.51 -34.66
CA ASN A 562 21.14 18.10 -35.45
C ASN A 562 22.51 17.89 -34.80
N PHE A 563 23.55 18.03 -35.59
CA PHE A 563 24.91 18.36 -35.15
C PHE A 563 25.02 19.87 -34.94
N PHE A 564 25.92 20.29 -34.07
CA PHE A 564 26.12 21.68 -33.68
C PHE A 564 27.56 22.14 -33.93
N ASP A 565 27.75 23.45 -34.16
CA ASP A 565 29.09 24.05 -34.33
C ASP A 565 29.86 24.18 -33.00
N GLN A 566 29.12 24.23 -31.86
CA GLN A 566 29.67 24.21 -30.51
C GLN A 566 29.04 23.06 -29.70
N ALA A 567 29.64 22.74 -28.57
CA ALA A 567 29.08 21.76 -27.63
C ALA A 567 27.89 22.35 -26.86
N ASP A 568 26.98 22.97 -27.58
CA ASP A 568 25.78 23.67 -27.08
C ASP A 568 24.61 23.40 -28.02
N PRO A 569 23.45 22.86 -27.48
CA PRO A 569 22.27 22.59 -28.30
C PRO A 569 21.60 23.85 -28.84
N ASN A 570 21.95 25.01 -28.32
CA ASN A 570 21.44 26.32 -28.78
C ASN A 570 22.33 26.98 -29.83
N SER A 571 23.47 26.38 -30.12
CA SER A 571 24.41 26.91 -31.14
C SER A 571 23.96 26.58 -32.57
N THR A 572 24.71 27.02 -33.57
CA THR A 572 24.39 26.85 -34.98
C THR A 572 24.27 25.38 -35.36
N LYS A 573 23.16 25.03 -35.98
CA LYS A 573 22.94 23.68 -36.51
C LYS A 573 23.74 23.47 -37.78
N LEU A 574 24.56 22.42 -37.82
CA LEU A 574 25.41 22.09 -38.96
C LEU A 574 24.79 21.07 -39.92
N GLY A 575 23.83 20.26 -39.46
CA GLY A 575 23.19 19.25 -40.28
C GLY A 575 22.41 18.23 -39.45
N ALA A 576 21.56 17.45 -40.13
CA ALA A 576 20.73 16.46 -39.49
C ALA A 576 21.54 15.20 -39.10
N LYS A 577 21.28 14.65 -37.92
CA LYS A 577 21.88 13.40 -37.45
C LYS A 577 21.50 12.18 -38.28
N SER A 578 20.36 12.21 -38.94
CA SER A 578 19.90 11.14 -39.83
C SER A 578 20.90 10.79 -40.92
N THR A 579 21.71 11.75 -41.36
CA THR A 579 22.76 11.54 -42.36
C THR A 579 23.82 10.55 -41.90
N TYR A 580 24.08 10.48 -40.59
CA TYR A 580 25.13 9.63 -40.03
C TYR A 580 24.59 8.52 -39.11
N LYS A 581 23.27 8.32 -39.03
CA LYS A 581 22.72 7.23 -38.21
C LYS A 581 23.25 5.87 -38.64
N GLY A 582 23.88 5.15 -37.71
CA GLY A 582 24.46 3.83 -37.94
C GLY A 582 25.83 3.87 -38.67
N TYR A 583 26.36 5.05 -39.00
CA TYR A 583 27.65 5.20 -39.60
C TYR A 583 28.70 5.61 -38.57
N MET A 584 29.92 5.13 -38.78
CA MET A 584 31.06 5.42 -37.92
C MET A 584 31.59 6.82 -38.18
N ALA A 585 32.01 7.49 -37.13
CA ALA A 585 32.76 8.75 -37.14
C ALA A 585 33.81 8.72 -36.05
N GLN A 586 34.90 9.51 -36.23
CA GLN A 586 35.91 9.67 -35.21
C GLN A 586 35.54 10.83 -34.29
N ALA A 587 35.51 10.59 -33.01
CA ALA A 587 35.41 11.62 -31.99
C ALA A 587 36.81 12.14 -31.66
N THR A 588 37.06 13.43 -31.93
CA THR A 588 38.34 14.07 -31.72
C THR A 588 38.40 15.03 -30.54
N LYS A 589 37.27 15.45 -30.03
CA LYS A 589 37.16 16.27 -28.81
C LYS A 589 36.01 15.78 -27.95
N LEU A 590 36.20 15.90 -26.64
CA LEU A 590 35.17 15.71 -25.60
C LEU A 590 34.94 17.05 -24.89
N ALA A 591 33.70 17.50 -24.81
CA ALA A 591 33.32 18.63 -23.98
C ALA A 591 32.42 18.11 -22.83
N LYS A 592 32.79 18.43 -21.60
CA LYS A 592 31.94 18.23 -20.43
C LYS A 592 31.09 19.47 -20.23
N THR A 593 29.78 19.33 -20.23
CA THR A 593 28.87 20.47 -20.19
C THR A 593 27.80 20.30 -19.09
N SER A 594 27.04 21.34 -18.84
CA SER A 594 25.95 21.36 -17.86
C SER A 594 24.81 20.40 -18.18
N ASP A 595 24.66 19.94 -19.42
CA ASP A 595 23.61 19.02 -19.85
C ASP A 595 24.14 17.66 -20.35
N GLY A 596 25.37 17.35 -20.00
CA GLY A 596 26.06 16.10 -20.33
C GLY A 596 27.32 16.29 -21.17
N ASN A 597 27.90 15.19 -21.60
CA ASN A 597 29.09 15.21 -22.45
C ASN A 597 28.71 15.37 -23.92
N TYR A 598 29.55 16.12 -24.66
CA TYR A 598 29.47 16.25 -26.09
C TYR A 598 30.73 15.76 -26.74
N LEU A 599 30.62 15.11 -27.90
CA LEU A 599 31.72 14.68 -28.76
C LEU A 599 31.75 15.52 -30.02
N TYR A 600 32.91 15.97 -30.40
CA TYR A 600 33.15 16.57 -31.71
C TYR A 600 33.55 15.48 -32.70
N LEU A 601 32.68 15.27 -33.69
CA LEU A 601 32.87 14.21 -34.68
C LEU A 601 33.47 14.74 -35.95
N VAL A 602 34.33 13.92 -36.53
CA VAL A 602 34.87 14.08 -37.87
C VAL A 602 34.67 12.79 -38.67
N SER A 603 34.49 12.94 -39.98
CA SER A 603 34.54 11.83 -40.92
C SER A 603 35.78 11.97 -41.82
N PRO A 604 36.09 11.01 -42.66
CA PRO A 604 37.12 11.17 -43.68
C PRO A 604 36.89 12.35 -44.60
N ALA A 605 35.63 12.74 -44.81
CA ALA A 605 35.25 13.92 -45.60
C ALA A 605 35.44 15.26 -44.88
N GLY A 606 35.69 15.25 -43.57
CA GLY A 606 35.92 16.46 -42.81
C GLY A 606 35.06 16.55 -41.52
N LYS A 607 34.87 17.78 -41.08
CA LYS A 607 34.16 18.07 -39.81
C LYS A 607 32.67 17.76 -39.94
N ILE A 608 32.12 17.04 -38.92
CA ILE A 608 30.69 16.77 -38.81
C ILE A 608 30.08 17.75 -37.81
N GLY A 609 30.63 17.87 -36.60
CA GLY A 609 30.16 18.78 -35.56
C GLY A 609 29.99 18.10 -34.20
N TRP A 610 29.47 18.86 -33.23
CA TRP A 610 29.21 18.39 -31.87
C TRP A 610 27.89 17.63 -31.75
N ILE A 611 27.92 16.55 -31.02
CA ILE A 611 26.74 15.71 -30.67
C ILE A 611 26.82 15.29 -29.21
N LYS A 612 25.71 15.09 -28.54
CA LYS A 612 25.70 14.48 -27.19
C LYS A 612 26.28 13.08 -27.23
N GLU A 613 27.21 12.77 -26.31
CA GLU A 613 27.82 11.45 -26.18
C GLU A 613 26.79 10.34 -26.02
N SER A 614 25.68 10.59 -25.27
CA SER A 614 24.56 9.65 -25.08
C SER A 614 23.84 9.26 -26.39
N GLN A 615 24.11 9.98 -27.49
CA GLN A 615 23.53 9.71 -28.80
C GLN A 615 24.51 8.93 -29.70
N THR A 616 25.55 8.38 -29.10
CA THR A 616 26.56 7.56 -29.76
C THR A 616 26.88 6.33 -28.93
N TYR A 617 27.49 5.33 -29.58
CA TYR A 617 28.13 4.23 -28.87
C TYR A 617 29.53 3.99 -29.44
N SER A 618 30.45 3.53 -28.61
CA SER A 618 31.84 3.37 -28.93
C SER A 618 32.11 2.10 -29.74
N VAL A 619 33.00 2.19 -30.74
CA VAL A 619 33.44 1.05 -31.57
C VAL A 619 34.96 0.95 -31.57
N ASN A 620 35.60 1.25 -30.49
CA ASN A 620 37.07 1.43 -30.40
C ASN A 620 37.88 0.22 -30.84
N SER A 621 37.37 -1.00 -30.74
CA SER A 621 38.13 -2.22 -31.01
C SER A 621 38.03 -2.74 -32.45
N ASN A 622 37.02 -2.28 -33.24
CA ASN A 622 36.77 -2.81 -34.59
C ASN A 622 36.18 -1.75 -35.56
N PHE A 623 36.61 -0.51 -35.45
CA PHE A 623 36.09 0.60 -36.27
C PHE A 623 36.18 0.35 -37.79
N TRP A 624 37.12 -0.47 -38.25
CA TRP A 624 37.25 -0.87 -39.66
C TRP A 624 36.09 -1.75 -40.17
N MET A 625 35.25 -2.23 -39.33
CA MET A 625 34.02 -3.00 -39.67
C MET A 625 32.82 -2.11 -40.01
N TYR A 626 33.00 -0.79 -40.02
CA TYR A 626 31.95 0.19 -40.29
C TYR A 626 32.31 1.11 -41.47
N THR A 627 31.28 1.68 -42.11
CA THR A 627 31.50 2.65 -43.20
C THR A 627 32.18 3.90 -42.67
N THR A 628 33.13 4.43 -43.44
CA THR A 628 33.91 5.57 -42.96
C THR A 628 33.44 6.93 -43.48
N GLY A 629 32.64 6.98 -44.54
CA GLY A 629 32.19 8.20 -45.21
C GLY A 629 30.72 8.59 -45.04
N GLY A 630 29.92 7.74 -44.34
CA GLY A 630 28.49 7.95 -44.18
C GLY A 630 27.68 7.16 -45.24
N LYS A 631 26.55 7.73 -45.70
CA LYS A 631 25.72 7.10 -46.73
C LYS A 631 26.45 7.08 -48.07
N TYR A 632 26.46 5.92 -48.72
CA TYR A 632 27.07 5.82 -50.04
C TYR A 632 26.30 6.64 -51.07
N PRO A 633 27.00 7.34 -51.98
CA PRO A 633 26.40 8.09 -53.05
C PRO A 633 25.94 7.19 -54.23
N SER A 634 25.10 7.71 -55.08
CA SER A 634 24.98 7.17 -56.46
C SER A 634 26.29 7.42 -57.23
N LEU A 635 26.73 6.47 -58.00
CA LEU A 635 27.84 6.61 -58.94
C LEU A 635 27.37 6.97 -60.36
N ASP A 636 26.08 7.08 -60.61
CA ASP A 636 25.52 7.63 -61.84
C ASP A 636 25.64 9.16 -61.81
N VAL A 637 26.88 9.63 -62.10
CA VAL A 637 27.28 11.04 -62.06
C VAL A 637 28.18 11.37 -63.24
N LYS A 638 28.13 12.60 -63.72
CA LYS A 638 29.04 13.06 -64.82
C LYS A 638 30.48 13.05 -64.34
N ASN A 639 31.37 12.57 -65.20
CA ASN A 639 32.83 12.59 -64.96
C ASN A 639 33.22 11.92 -63.63
N LEU A 640 32.66 10.73 -63.33
CA LEU A 640 33.04 9.94 -62.16
C LEU A 640 34.54 9.69 -62.19
N ASN A 641 35.22 10.01 -61.08
CA ASN A 641 36.63 9.74 -60.92
C ASN A 641 36.99 9.53 -59.44
N ILE A 642 38.19 8.96 -59.23
CA ILE A 642 38.73 8.67 -57.92
C ILE A 642 40.02 9.45 -57.72
N GLN A 643 40.16 10.09 -56.57
CA GLN A 643 41.43 10.65 -56.13
C GLN A 643 41.85 10.00 -54.81
N VAL A 644 43.10 9.53 -54.73
CA VAL A 644 43.69 9.00 -53.50
C VAL A 644 44.79 9.96 -53.03
N SER A 645 44.70 10.43 -51.78
CA SER A 645 45.73 11.22 -51.15
C SER A 645 46.55 10.39 -50.18
N ILE A 646 47.81 10.20 -50.42
CA ILE A 646 48.75 9.46 -49.58
C ILE A 646 48.98 10.21 -48.26
N SER A 647 49.20 11.51 -48.29
CA SER A 647 49.45 12.29 -47.07
C SER A 647 48.24 12.37 -46.16
N LYS A 648 47.01 12.37 -46.71
CA LYS A 648 45.75 12.42 -45.95
C LYS A 648 45.17 11.06 -45.60
N GLN A 649 45.66 9.98 -46.24
CA GLN A 649 45.13 8.62 -46.15
C GLN A 649 43.61 8.59 -46.44
N ARG A 650 43.22 9.16 -47.59
CA ARG A 650 41.84 9.30 -48.05
C ARG A 650 41.66 8.85 -49.49
N VAL A 651 40.53 8.22 -49.74
CA VAL A 651 39.99 7.99 -51.09
C VAL A 651 38.82 8.93 -51.28
N TYR A 652 38.89 9.77 -52.27
CA TYR A 652 37.80 10.68 -52.68
C TYR A 652 37.13 10.13 -53.93
N ILE A 653 35.82 9.86 -53.87
CA ILE A 653 35.00 9.61 -55.03
C ILE A 653 34.46 10.96 -55.48
N LYS A 654 34.61 11.28 -56.77
CA LYS A 654 34.33 12.62 -57.30
C LYS A 654 33.42 12.55 -58.51
N SER A 655 32.60 13.61 -58.70
CA SER A 655 31.93 13.97 -59.95
C SER A 655 32.61 15.24 -60.49
N GLY A 656 33.47 15.07 -61.53
CA GLY A 656 34.37 16.13 -61.89
C GLY A 656 35.30 16.51 -60.76
N ASP A 657 35.30 17.78 -60.33
CA ASP A 657 36.05 18.26 -59.17
C ASP A 657 35.30 18.17 -57.86
N LYS A 658 34.01 17.92 -57.88
CA LYS A 658 33.20 17.82 -56.65
C LYS A 658 33.40 16.47 -55.97
N VAL A 659 33.85 16.45 -54.73
CA VAL A 659 33.88 15.27 -53.89
C VAL A 659 32.46 14.89 -53.50
N ILE A 660 32.02 13.67 -53.85
CA ILE A 660 30.71 13.12 -53.53
C ILE A 660 30.74 12.08 -52.37
N TYR A 661 31.95 11.48 -52.16
CA TYR A 661 32.15 10.54 -51.04
C TYR A 661 33.64 10.51 -50.63
N THR A 662 33.93 10.26 -49.37
CA THR A 662 35.30 10.15 -48.86
C THR A 662 35.43 8.93 -47.96
N MET A 663 36.43 8.06 -48.24
CA MET A 663 36.75 6.90 -47.42
C MET A 663 38.06 7.10 -46.67
N LEU A 664 38.16 6.53 -45.46
CA LEU A 664 39.42 6.30 -44.79
C LEU A 664 40.16 5.17 -45.50
N CYS A 665 41.44 5.34 -45.76
CA CYS A 665 42.22 4.29 -46.38
C CYS A 665 43.60 4.12 -45.72
N SER A 666 44.27 3.02 -46.03
CA SER A 666 45.70 2.85 -45.77
C SER A 666 46.43 2.57 -47.07
N THR A 667 47.35 3.44 -47.42
CA THR A 667 48.21 3.30 -48.58
C THR A 667 49.51 2.58 -48.22
N GLY A 668 50.36 2.38 -49.18
CA GLY A 668 51.68 1.73 -49.03
C GLY A 668 52.54 2.33 -47.93
N ALA A 669 53.21 1.48 -47.15
CA ALA A 669 54.26 1.88 -46.19
C ALA A 669 55.40 2.65 -46.88
N VAL A 670 56.26 3.25 -46.08
CA VAL A 670 57.37 4.07 -46.66
C VAL A 670 58.25 3.23 -47.57
N GLY A 671 58.53 1.98 -47.19
CA GLY A 671 59.39 1.06 -48.00
C GLY A 671 58.65 0.39 -49.18
N THR A 672 57.30 0.45 -49.20
CA THR A 672 56.45 -0.13 -50.27
C THR A 672 55.36 0.86 -50.67
N PRO A 673 55.72 2.00 -51.25
CA PRO A 673 54.82 3.11 -51.50
C PRO A 673 53.78 2.76 -52.56
N THR A 674 52.56 3.28 -52.41
CA THR A 674 51.53 3.29 -53.45
C THR A 674 52.09 4.21 -54.60
N PRO A 675 52.09 3.78 -55.85
CA PRO A 675 52.62 4.59 -56.96
C PRO A 675 51.77 5.84 -57.18
N LEU A 676 52.44 6.96 -57.36
CA LEU A 676 51.79 8.22 -57.75
C LEU A 676 51.47 8.20 -59.26
N GLY A 677 50.43 8.94 -59.67
CA GLY A 677 50.11 9.07 -61.09
C GLY A 677 48.63 8.93 -61.38
N SER A 678 48.35 8.75 -62.66
CA SER A 678 46.97 8.58 -63.18
C SER A 678 46.82 7.15 -63.70
N PHE A 679 45.77 6.47 -63.22
CA PHE A 679 45.44 5.08 -63.50
C PHE A 679 43.98 4.98 -63.84
N ARG A 680 43.52 3.76 -64.03
CA ARG A 680 42.04 3.44 -64.18
C ARG A 680 41.72 2.15 -63.47
N ILE A 681 40.47 2.01 -63.06
CA ILE A 681 39.94 0.73 -62.56
C ILE A 681 40.00 -0.29 -63.67
N GLN A 682 40.72 -1.37 -63.40
CA GLN A 682 40.97 -2.48 -64.37
C GLN A 682 39.92 -3.58 -64.25
N ALA A 683 39.96 -4.56 -65.12
CA ALA A 683 38.95 -5.64 -65.21
C ALA A 683 39.03 -6.60 -64.00
N GLU A 684 40.29 -6.78 -63.46
CA GLU A 684 40.54 -7.76 -62.42
C GLU A 684 39.86 -7.35 -61.12
N LYS A 685 38.97 -8.18 -60.66
CA LYS A 685 38.23 -8.06 -59.41
C LYS A 685 37.89 -9.42 -58.84
N GLY A 686 37.76 -9.52 -57.55
CA GLY A 686 37.36 -10.76 -56.91
C GLY A 686 36.85 -10.57 -55.50
N LEU A 687 36.17 -11.58 -54.99
CA LEU A 687 35.59 -11.59 -53.63
C LEU A 687 36.69 -11.72 -52.57
N ALA A 688 37.75 -12.47 -52.87
CA ALA A 688 38.87 -12.66 -51.96
C ALA A 688 40.13 -13.04 -52.71
N PHE A 689 41.28 -12.88 -52.03
CA PHE A 689 42.59 -13.43 -52.40
C PHE A 689 43.31 -13.83 -51.12
N SER A 690 44.59 -14.29 -51.22
CA SER A 690 45.29 -14.84 -50.06
C SER A 690 45.49 -13.85 -48.88
N GLY A 691 45.35 -12.55 -49.11
CA GLY A 691 45.61 -11.53 -48.10
C GLY A 691 44.43 -10.62 -47.75
N ALA A 692 43.37 -10.55 -48.53
CA ALA A 692 42.26 -9.66 -48.26
C ALA A 692 40.98 -10.04 -49.10
N ALA A 693 39.91 -9.28 -48.90
CA ALA A 693 38.63 -9.48 -49.59
C ALA A 693 38.21 -8.23 -50.36
N TYR A 694 37.27 -8.44 -51.29
CA TYR A 694 36.60 -7.40 -52.09
C TYR A 694 37.57 -6.49 -52.85
N TYR A 695 38.37 -7.09 -53.73
CA TYR A 695 39.40 -6.31 -54.42
C TYR A 695 38.96 -5.83 -55.80
N ARG A 696 39.55 -4.69 -56.23
CA ARG A 696 39.48 -4.10 -57.58
C ARG A 696 40.85 -3.63 -57.95
N SER A 697 41.34 -4.07 -59.13
CA SER A 697 42.63 -3.63 -59.65
C SER A 697 42.57 -2.21 -60.23
N PHE A 698 43.67 -1.45 -60.09
CA PHE A 698 43.79 -0.12 -60.67
C PHE A 698 45.16 0.07 -61.42
N LYS A 699 46.08 -0.84 -61.18
CA LYS A 699 47.38 -0.81 -61.86
C LYS A 699 48.00 -2.21 -61.88
N ASP A 700 48.74 -2.50 -62.97
CA ASP A 700 49.52 -3.72 -63.19
C ASP A 700 48.68 -5.01 -63.00
N HIS A 701 47.46 -5.02 -63.55
CA HIS A 701 46.57 -6.17 -63.72
C HIS A 701 46.60 -7.17 -62.55
N GLY A 702 46.13 -6.70 -61.38
CA GLY A 702 46.01 -7.52 -60.16
C GLY A 702 47.13 -7.30 -59.13
N ILE A 703 48.16 -6.42 -59.40
CA ILE A 703 49.22 -6.14 -58.45
C ILE A 703 48.82 -5.03 -57.47
N TYR A 704 48.29 -3.90 -57.98
CA TYR A 704 47.82 -2.79 -57.11
C TYR A 704 46.31 -2.73 -57.06
N LEU A 705 45.81 -2.91 -55.84
CA LEU A 705 44.39 -3.14 -55.61
C LEU A 705 43.79 -2.13 -54.62
N PHE A 706 42.51 -1.82 -54.77
CA PHE A 706 41.64 -1.44 -53.68
C PHE A 706 41.07 -2.71 -53.03
N HIS A 707 41.17 -2.90 -51.75
CA HIS A 707 40.66 -4.06 -51.01
C HIS A 707 40.39 -3.77 -49.56
N THR A 708 39.85 -4.73 -48.79
CA THR A 708 39.64 -4.61 -47.34
C THR A 708 40.95 -4.48 -46.60
N ILE A 709 40.89 -4.16 -45.28
CA ILE A 709 41.99 -4.53 -44.40
C ILE A 709 42.33 -6.03 -44.57
N PRO A 710 43.56 -6.47 -44.26
CA PRO A 710 43.91 -7.88 -44.38
C PRO A 710 43.01 -8.83 -43.63
N THR A 711 42.76 -9.98 -44.23
CA THR A 711 42.08 -11.12 -43.61
C THR A 711 43.05 -11.93 -42.76
N SER A 712 42.54 -12.57 -41.69
CA SER A 712 43.32 -13.47 -40.85
C SER A 712 43.33 -14.91 -41.38
N ILE A 713 42.44 -15.21 -42.32
CA ILE A 713 42.40 -16.48 -43.06
C ILE A 713 42.44 -16.15 -44.54
N ALA A 714 43.35 -16.82 -45.28
CA ALA A 714 43.45 -16.68 -46.71
C ALA A 714 42.11 -16.99 -47.41
N TRP A 715 41.83 -16.23 -48.47
CA TRP A 715 40.59 -16.39 -49.27
C TRP A 715 39.27 -16.16 -48.54
N SER A 716 39.31 -15.64 -47.30
CA SER A 716 38.13 -15.32 -46.50
C SER A 716 37.51 -13.98 -46.91
N THR A 717 36.17 -13.89 -46.83
CA THR A 717 35.39 -12.65 -46.98
C THR A 717 34.82 -12.13 -45.70
N ASN A 718 35.05 -12.82 -44.57
CA ASN A 718 34.40 -12.53 -43.27
C ASN A 718 35.32 -12.58 -42.03
N THR A 719 36.58 -12.98 -42.18
CA THR A 719 37.57 -13.05 -41.10
C THR A 719 38.67 -12.03 -41.29
N PHE A 720 38.66 -10.94 -40.53
CA PHE A 720 39.58 -9.81 -40.70
C PHE A 720 40.56 -9.68 -39.54
N SER A 721 41.83 -9.37 -39.84
CA SER A 721 42.86 -9.16 -38.84
C SER A 721 42.62 -7.88 -38.04
N ALA A 722 42.36 -8.01 -36.73
CA ALA A 722 42.19 -6.88 -35.85
C ALA A 722 43.48 -6.05 -35.71
N VAL A 723 44.67 -6.68 -35.83
CA VAL A 723 45.95 -6.00 -35.77
C VAL A 723 46.12 -5.08 -36.99
N GLU A 724 45.82 -5.58 -38.17
CA GLU A 724 45.91 -4.80 -39.40
C GLU A 724 44.75 -3.79 -39.52
N GLY A 725 43.56 -4.13 -38.98
CA GLY A 725 42.42 -3.22 -38.93
C GLY A 725 42.73 -1.94 -38.15
N ARG A 726 43.44 -2.03 -37.02
CA ARG A 726 43.83 -0.86 -36.21
C ARG A 726 44.79 0.07 -36.94
N LYS A 727 45.48 -0.39 -38.00
CA LYS A 727 46.37 0.42 -38.84
C LYS A 727 45.61 1.24 -39.90
N LEU A 728 44.31 1.03 -40.10
CA LEU A 728 43.51 1.77 -41.08
C LEU A 728 43.58 3.28 -40.78
N GLY A 729 43.91 4.07 -41.79
CA GLY A 729 44.19 5.51 -41.67
C GLY A 729 45.69 5.85 -41.61
N THR A 730 46.57 4.87 -41.65
CA THR A 730 48.05 5.04 -41.70
C THR A 730 48.60 4.35 -42.93
N ARG A 731 49.84 4.71 -43.30
CA ARG A 731 50.60 4.03 -44.39
C ARG A 731 51.02 2.65 -43.89
N ALA A 732 50.39 1.58 -44.37
CA ALA A 732 50.55 0.24 -43.80
C ALA A 732 50.49 -0.91 -44.81
N SER A 733 50.24 -0.66 -46.11
CA SER A 733 50.16 -1.72 -47.13
C SER A 733 51.48 -1.92 -47.86
N HIS A 734 51.57 -2.93 -48.73
CA HIS A 734 52.66 -3.16 -49.65
C HIS A 734 52.41 -2.50 -51.01
N GLY A 735 51.67 -1.37 -51.04
CA GLY A 735 51.40 -0.60 -52.23
C GLY A 735 49.90 -0.53 -52.59
N CYS A 736 49.10 -1.47 -52.17
CA CYS A 736 47.66 -1.46 -52.34
C CYS A 736 46.97 -0.36 -51.51
N ILE A 737 45.71 -0.13 -51.74
CA ILE A 737 44.84 0.81 -50.99
C ILE A 737 43.84 0.02 -50.17
N ARG A 738 44.10 -0.11 -48.86
CA ARG A 738 43.24 -0.80 -47.91
C ARG A 738 42.09 0.11 -47.51
N LEU A 739 40.87 -0.43 -47.44
CA LEU A 739 39.63 0.24 -47.03
C LEU A 739 39.02 -0.46 -45.85
N ALA A 740 38.11 0.22 -45.16
CA ALA A 740 37.20 -0.43 -44.22
C ALA A 740 36.40 -1.53 -44.96
N VAL A 741 36.00 -2.58 -44.21
CA VAL A 741 35.34 -3.74 -44.82
C VAL A 741 34.08 -3.37 -45.59
N PRO A 742 33.14 -2.58 -45.05
CA PRO A 742 31.95 -2.17 -45.82
C PRO A 742 32.28 -1.26 -47.00
N ASP A 743 33.28 -0.37 -46.86
CA ASP A 743 33.72 0.54 -47.94
C ASP A 743 34.34 -0.23 -49.10
N ALA A 744 35.22 -1.22 -48.82
CA ALA A 744 35.77 -2.10 -49.85
C ALA A 744 34.69 -2.95 -50.53
N LYS A 745 33.75 -3.50 -49.75
CA LYS A 745 32.64 -4.29 -50.26
C LYS A 745 31.77 -3.45 -51.21
N TRP A 746 31.40 -2.24 -50.77
CA TRP A 746 30.66 -1.30 -51.62
C TRP A 746 31.44 -0.93 -52.87
N PHE A 747 32.73 -0.59 -52.74
CA PHE A 747 33.63 -0.26 -53.84
C PHE A 747 33.71 -1.42 -54.87
N TYR A 748 33.86 -2.65 -54.40
CA TYR A 748 33.91 -3.85 -55.22
C TYR A 748 32.63 -4.03 -56.10
N TYR A 749 31.45 -3.89 -55.50
CA TYR A 749 30.21 -4.11 -56.20
C TYR A 749 29.80 -2.96 -57.11
N ASN A 750 30.11 -1.74 -56.79
CA ASN A 750 29.55 -0.57 -57.44
C ASN A 750 30.52 0.22 -58.33
N MET A 751 31.86 0.14 -58.12
CA MET A 751 32.79 0.96 -58.86
C MET A 751 32.89 0.47 -60.31
N PRO A 752 32.56 1.30 -61.35
CA PRO A 752 32.61 0.91 -62.73
C PRO A 752 34.06 0.61 -63.22
N TYR A 753 34.17 -0.31 -64.18
CA TYR A 753 35.39 -0.53 -64.96
C TYR A 753 35.77 0.75 -65.69
N ASN A 754 37.09 0.95 -65.87
CA ASN A 754 37.66 2.09 -66.57
C ASN A 754 37.49 3.46 -65.85
N THR A 755 36.94 3.50 -64.59
CA THR A 755 36.86 4.75 -63.81
C THR A 755 38.27 5.31 -63.60
N PRO A 756 38.53 6.63 -63.90
CA PRO A 756 39.83 7.25 -63.67
C PRO A 756 40.22 7.26 -62.22
N VAL A 757 41.48 6.94 -61.92
CA VAL A 757 42.08 6.97 -60.59
C VAL A 757 43.32 7.85 -60.62
N LYS A 758 43.34 8.91 -59.81
CA LYS A 758 44.50 9.78 -59.62
C LYS A 758 45.04 9.61 -58.19
N ILE A 759 46.34 9.22 -58.11
CA ILE A 759 47.02 9.08 -56.82
C ILE A 759 47.98 10.23 -56.65
N VAL A 760 47.83 10.99 -55.58
CA VAL A 760 48.59 12.16 -55.22
C VAL A 760 49.19 12.01 -53.81
N ASN A 761 50.21 12.77 -53.50
CA ASN A 761 50.81 12.77 -52.17
C ASN A 761 49.87 13.31 -51.08
#